data_ea26a135d9fa1c6d1ad7d97845d4a957
#
_entry.id   ea26a135d9fa1c6d1ad7d97845d4a957
#
_cell.length_a   1.000
_cell.length_b   1.000
_cell.length_c   1.000
_cell.angle_alpha   90.00
_cell.angle_beta   90.00
_cell.angle_gamma   90.00
#
_symmetry.space_group_name_H-M   'P 1'
#
loop_
_entity.id
_entity.type
_entity.pdbx_description
1 polymer ?
#
loop_
_entity_poly.entity_id
_entity_poly.type
_entity_poly.pdbx_seq_one_letter_code
_entity_poly.pdbx_strand_id
1 'polypeptide(L)'
;MPKAKPRAAKDKGNGDYQADAIQVLKGLEAVRRRPAMYIGSVSGRGLHHLVYEVVDNSVDEALAGYSTQIDVTIHADNAITVVDNGRGIPVDIHKTEKKPGVEVALTVLHAGGKFDKSTYKVSGGLHGVGVSVVNALSEKLEVWVDRDGKRHHMAFERGETKKKLEVIGKAKGTGTTVWFKPDTEIFTETRFDYATLANRLRELAFLNKALTITLKDERKGQAKQETFFYKGGLAEFVKYLLGNRKALHPKPITFETTREGVEVEGAVQYDDGYNDNTFSFVNNINTHEGGTHLTGFRAALTRTINEWAKKDGILKKEEFTLTGDDIREGLTAVLHVKVKDPQFEGQTKTKLGNSEVEGIVKSVVNDALGGFFDKSPSVARTIIAKAVSAARAREAARKARELVRKKSGLEGGLLPGKLADCSVSDPKLTELYLVEGDSAGGSAKQGRDRSFQAILPLRGKILNVQKARIDKILSNEEIRTIITAIGTGVGEDFKLDDARYHKIIIMTDADVDGAHIRTLLLTFFYKEMKFLIDAGYIYIAQPPLYRVAKGKEEFYAYDQKERDAYVKRLTNGEAGASHGNTLIQRYKGLGEMNPDQLRNTTMDPARRTLLKVTMEDAFEASQLFETLMGDEVEPRRKFIEENAKFVRNLDI
;
A
#
# COMPACT_ATOMS: atom_id res chain seq x y z
N MET A 1 45.80 -2.73 -61.96
CA MET A 1 44.49 -2.99 -61.30
C MET A 1 44.45 -2.21 -59.99
N PRO A 2 43.55 -1.22 -59.84
CA PRO A 2 43.50 -0.38 -58.66
C PRO A 2 42.66 -1.02 -57.57
N LYS A 3 43.14 -0.93 -56.33
CA LYS A 3 42.52 -1.39 -55.11
C LYS A 3 41.26 -0.58 -54.77
N ALA A 4 40.14 -1.26 -54.57
CA ALA A 4 38.91 -0.67 -54.11
C ALA A 4 39.05 -0.18 -52.66
N LYS A 5 38.69 1.07 -52.37
CA LYS A 5 38.54 1.66 -51.04
C LYS A 5 37.26 1.13 -50.38
N PRO A 6 37.25 0.82 -49.05
CA PRO A 6 36.01 0.47 -48.37
C PRO A 6 35.13 1.70 -48.26
N ARG A 7 33.83 1.55 -48.64
CA ARG A 7 32.76 2.53 -48.38
C ARG A 7 32.53 2.63 -46.88
N ALA A 8 32.72 3.83 -46.33
CA ALA A 8 32.30 4.18 -44.99
C ALA A 8 30.78 4.00 -44.87
N ALA A 9 30.36 3.26 -43.83
CA ALA A 9 28.97 3.18 -43.42
C ALA A 9 28.51 4.59 -43.03
N LYS A 10 27.49 5.11 -43.70
CA LYS A 10 26.82 6.35 -43.27
C LYS A 10 26.15 6.10 -41.94
N ASP A 11 26.64 6.80 -40.94
CA ASP A 11 26.02 7.01 -39.65
C ASP A 11 24.61 7.60 -39.88
N LYS A 12 23.57 6.82 -39.54
CA LYS A 12 22.19 7.31 -39.48
C LYS A 12 21.98 7.97 -38.11
N GLY A 13 22.63 9.09 -37.93
CA GLY A 13 22.37 9.99 -36.84
C GLY A 13 21.21 10.93 -37.17
N ASN A 14 20.37 11.19 -36.20
CA ASN A 14 19.27 12.16 -36.15
C ASN A 14 18.11 11.88 -37.15
N GLY A 15 17.21 10.98 -36.75
CA GLY A 15 15.85 11.01 -37.29
C GLY A 15 15.19 12.33 -36.91
N ASP A 16 14.93 13.17 -37.89
CA ASP A 16 14.12 14.38 -37.74
C ASP A 16 12.82 14.03 -36.99
N TYR A 17 12.62 14.60 -35.81
CA TYR A 17 11.37 14.47 -35.04
C TYR A 17 10.32 15.34 -35.72
N GLN A 18 9.63 14.74 -36.72
CA GLN A 18 8.56 15.40 -37.47
C GLN A 18 7.18 14.92 -37.02
N ALA A 19 6.13 15.60 -37.42
CA ALA A 19 4.75 15.28 -37.06
C ALA A 19 4.37 13.81 -37.32
N ASP A 20 4.93 13.19 -38.36
CA ASP A 20 4.72 11.79 -38.73
C ASP A 20 5.31 10.79 -37.70
N ALA A 21 6.21 11.24 -36.82
CA ALA A 21 6.71 10.44 -35.69
C ALA A 21 5.74 10.39 -34.50
N ILE A 22 4.70 11.23 -34.49
CA ILE A 22 3.67 11.27 -33.45
C ILE A 22 2.67 10.16 -33.76
N GLN A 23 2.74 9.05 -32.98
CA GLN A 23 1.77 7.96 -33.07
C GLN A 23 0.52 8.30 -32.25
N VAL A 24 -0.64 8.33 -32.87
CA VAL A 24 -1.93 8.48 -32.23
C VAL A 24 -2.55 7.11 -32.00
N LEU A 25 -2.61 6.68 -30.74
CA LEU A 25 -3.28 5.45 -30.34
C LEU A 25 -4.77 5.73 -30.16
N LYS A 26 -5.62 4.90 -30.76
CA LYS A 26 -7.09 5.07 -30.68
C LYS A 26 -7.73 3.98 -29.82
N GLY A 27 -8.74 4.37 -29.04
CA GLY A 27 -9.58 3.45 -28.28
C GLY A 27 -8.78 2.56 -27.31
N LEU A 28 -9.13 1.28 -27.23
CA LEU A 28 -8.56 0.33 -26.29
C LEU A 28 -7.11 -0.10 -26.60
N GLU A 29 -6.60 0.18 -27.79
CA GLU A 29 -5.18 -0.06 -28.13
C GLU A 29 -4.24 0.77 -27.24
N ALA A 30 -4.63 1.99 -26.88
CA ALA A 30 -3.87 2.85 -25.97
C ALA A 30 -3.72 2.18 -24.57
N VAL A 31 -4.79 1.54 -24.09
CA VAL A 31 -4.79 0.81 -22.82
C VAL A 31 -3.83 -0.38 -22.86
N ARG A 32 -3.87 -1.19 -23.93
CA ARG A 32 -2.99 -2.35 -24.08
C ARG A 32 -1.51 -1.98 -24.20
N ARG A 33 -1.19 -0.86 -24.86
CA ARG A 33 0.20 -0.37 -25.00
C ARG A 33 0.76 0.26 -23.73
N ARG A 34 -0.08 0.88 -22.91
CA ARG A 34 0.31 1.58 -21.68
C ARG A 34 -0.59 1.21 -20.50
N PRO A 35 -0.71 -0.08 -20.14
CA PRO A 35 -1.64 -0.53 -19.11
C PRO A 35 -1.40 0.13 -17.76
N ALA A 36 -0.15 0.37 -17.38
CA ALA A 36 0.21 1.00 -16.10
C ALA A 36 -0.36 2.43 -15.92
N MET A 37 -0.70 3.14 -17.01
CA MET A 37 -1.37 4.45 -16.91
C MET A 37 -2.81 4.34 -16.38
N TYR A 38 -3.45 3.18 -16.55
CA TYR A 38 -4.85 2.95 -16.19
C TYR A 38 -5.02 2.11 -14.91
N ILE A 39 -4.13 1.15 -14.68
CA ILE A 39 -4.21 0.21 -13.54
C ILE A 39 -3.01 0.32 -12.59
N GLY A 40 -2.13 1.31 -12.76
CA GLY A 40 -0.99 1.60 -11.90
C GLY A 40 0.22 0.68 -12.11
N SER A 41 0.03 -0.61 -12.37
CA SER A 41 1.11 -1.57 -12.63
C SER A 41 0.60 -2.76 -13.44
N VAL A 42 1.51 -3.61 -13.95
CA VAL A 42 1.19 -4.90 -14.60
C VAL A 42 1.57 -6.10 -13.71
N SER A 43 1.91 -5.83 -12.44
CA SER A 43 2.16 -6.85 -11.40
C SER A 43 0.85 -7.33 -10.76
N GLY A 44 0.95 -8.14 -9.69
CA GLY A 44 -0.19 -8.61 -8.91
C GLY A 44 -1.15 -7.48 -8.49
N ARG A 45 -0.66 -6.27 -8.15
CA ARG A 45 -1.51 -5.11 -7.82
C ARG A 45 -2.43 -4.72 -8.97
N GLY A 46 -1.88 -4.53 -10.17
CA GLY A 46 -2.69 -4.19 -11.35
C GLY A 46 -3.65 -5.31 -11.74
N LEU A 47 -3.26 -6.58 -11.51
CA LEU A 47 -4.12 -7.73 -11.71
C LEU A 47 -5.37 -7.66 -10.82
N HIS A 48 -5.20 -7.43 -9.51
CA HIS A 48 -6.32 -7.30 -8.57
C HIS A 48 -7.18 -6.09 -8.86
N HIS A 49 -6.58 -5.00 -9.39
CA HIS A 49 -7.32 -3.80 -9.78
C HIS A 49 -8.39 -4.07 -10.84
N LEU A 50 -8.20 -5.04 -11.74
CA LEU A 50 -9.24 -5.47 -12.69
C LEU A 50 -10.51 -5.94 -11.98
N VAL A 51 -10.36 -6.70 -10.88
CA VAL A 51 -11.49 -7.17 -10.07
C VAL A 51 -12.17 -5.99 -9.40
N TYR A 52 -11.39 -5.06 -8.85
CA TYR A 52 -11.92 -3.87 -8.17
C TYR A 52 -12.76 -3.01 -9.12
N GLU A 53 -12.33 -2.78 -10.35
CA GLU A 53 -13.10 -1.99 -11.33
C GLU A 53 -14.46 -2.63 -11.68
N VAL A 54 -14.54 -3.96 -11.72
CA VAL A 54 -15.82 -4.65 -11.98
C VAL A 54 -16.71 -4.62 -10.72
N VAL A 55 -16.13 -4.92 -9.54
CA VAL A 55 -16.86 -4.91 -8.26
C VAL A 55 -17.37 -3.50 -7.93
N ASP A 56 -16.54 -2.46 -8.14
CA ASP A 56 -16.94 -1.06 -7.88
C ASP A 56 -18.16 -0.64 -8.72
N ASN A 57 -18.34 -1.21 -9.93
CA ASN A 57 -19.55 -0.96 -10.71
C ASN A 57 -20.80 -1.56 -10.05
N SER A 58 -20.68 -2.77 -9.49
CA SER A 58 -21.75 -3.43 -8.75
C SER A 58 -22.05 -2.71 -7.42
N VAL A 59 -21.02 -2.19 -6.76
CA VAL A 59 -21.13 -1.36 -5.53
C VAL A 59 -21.79 -0.03 -5.84
N ASP A 60 -21.52 0.59 -7.00
CA ASP A 60 -22.23 1.81 -7.42
C ASP A 60 -23.74 1.58 -7.61
N GLU A 61 -24.15 0.39 -8.09
CA GLU A 61 -25.57 -0.01 -8.11
C GLU A 61 -26.14 -0.16 -6.69
N ALA A 62 -25.34 -0.64 -5.74
CA ALA A 62 -25.75 -0.70 -4.34
C ALA A 62 -25.86 0.68 -3.69
N LEU A 63 -24.91 1.60 -3.96
CA LEU A 63 -24.99 3.00 -3.53
C LEU A 63 -26.22 3.72 -4.09
N ALA A 64 -26.62 3.37 -5.32
CA ALA A 64 -27.82 3.88 -5.94
C ALA A 64 -29.12 3.21 -5.41
N GLY A 65 -29.01 2.20 -4.54
CA GLY A 65 -30.12 1.49 -3.90
C GLY A 65 -30.73 0.37 -4.72
N TYR A 66 -30.06 -0.09 -5.78
CA TYR A 66 -30.60 -1.10 -6.69
C TYR A 66 -29.98 -2.49 -6.52
N SER A 67 -28.78 -2.61 -5.93
CA SER A 67 -28.14 -3.88 -5.67
C SER A 67 -28.02 -4.15 -4.16
N THR A 68 -28.24 -5.40 -3.77
CA THR A 68 -28.10 -5.86 -2.38
C THR A 68 -27.17 -7.05 -2.24
N GLN A 69 -26.74 -7.62 -3.36
CA GLN A 69 -25.86 -8.80 -3.38
C GLN A 69 -24.84 -8.71 -4.51
N ILE A 70 -23.60 -9.06 -4.17
CA ILE A 70 -22.49 -9.19 -5.11
C ILE A 70 -21.82 -10.53 -4.82
N ASP A 71 -21.65 -11.37 -5.86
CA ASP A 71 -20.94 -12.64 -5.76
C ASP A 71 -19.69 -12.59 -6.65
N VAL A 72 -18.53 -12.85 -6.06
CA VAL A 72 -17.22 -12.87 -6.74
C VAL A 72 -16.67 -14.30 -6.69
N THR A 73 -16.32 -14.87 -7.86
CA THR A 73 -15.78 -16.22 -7.94
C THR A 73 -14.43 -16.21 -8.64
N ILE A 74 -13.42 -16.81 -8.00
CA ILE A 74 -12.12 -17.12 -8.59
C ILE A 74 -12.21 -18.54 -9.13
N HIS A 75 -12.14 -18.69 -10.46
CA HIS A 75 -12.24 -19.99 -11.10
C HIS A 75 -10.94 -20.78 -11.08
N ALA A 76 -11.04 -22.09 -11.38
CA ALA A 76 -9.91 -23.00 -11.37
C ALA A 76 -8.77 -22.58 -12.32
N ASP A 77 -9.08 -21.88 -13.41
CA ASP A 77 -8.16 -21.38 -14.43
C ASP A 77 -7.72 -19.92 -14.19
N ASN A 78 -8.00 -19.37 -12.99
CA ASN A 78 -7.78 -17.97 -12.61
C ASN A 78 -8.59 -16.95 -13.46
N ALA A 79 -9.72 -17.33 -14.03
CA ALA A 79 -10.72 -16.37 -14.46
C ALA A 79 -11.51 -15.86 -13.25
N ILE A 80 -12.16 -14.71 -13.40
CA ILE A 80 -13.03 -14.11 -12.38
C ILE A 80 -14.44 -13.99 -12.92
N THR A 81 -15.42 -14.29 -12.08
CA THR A 81 -16.83 -13.90 -12.31
C THR A 81 -17.25 -12.95 -11.22
N VAL A 82 -17.89 -11.84 -11.60
CA VAL A 82 -18.60 -10.93 -10.68
C VAL A 82 -20.06 -10.90 -11.10
N VAL A 83 -20.96 -11.14 -10.16
CA VAL A 83 -22.42 -11.13 -10.36
C VAL A 83 -23.03 -10.11 -9.41
N ASP A 84 -23.90 -9.25 -9.89
CA ASP A 84 -24.75 -8.39 -9.07
C ASP A 84 -26.24 -8.56 -9.41
N ASN A 85 -27.09 -8.16 -8.50
CA ASN A 85 -28.54 -8.11 -8.66
C ASN A 85 -29.05 -6.67 -8.87
N GLY A 86 -28.23 -5.79 -9.46
CA GLY A 86 -28.59 -4.42 -9.79
C GLY A 86 -29.57 -4.31 -10.97
N ARG A 87 -29.66 -3.11 -11.57
CA ARG A 87 -30.57 -2.85 -12.71
C ARG A 87 -30.16 -3.55 -14.01
N GLY A 88 -28.93 -4.02 -14.12
CA GLY A 88 -28.33 -4.47 -15.36
C GLY A 88 -27.88 -3.32 -16.27
N ILE A 89 -26.72 -3.45 -16.92
CA ILE A 89 -26.22 -2.45 -17.87
C ILE A 89 -27.24 -2.23 -18.99
N PRO A 90 -27.49 -0.99 -19.47
CA PRO A 90 -28.41 -0.72 -20.56
C PRO A 90 -28.09 -1.53 -21.82
N VAL A 91 -29.11 -2.17 -22.41
CA VAL A 91 -28.98 -3.03 -23.60
C VAL A 91 -29.58 -2.37 -24.86
N ASP A 92 -30.28 -1.26 -24.70
CA ASP A 92 -30.84 -0.44 -25.78
C ASP A 92 -29.73 0.22 -26.61
N ILE A 93 -30.10 0.64 -27.83
CA ILE A 93 -29.12 1.23 -28.75
C ILE A 93 -28.82 2.69 -28.36
N HIS A 94 -27.55 2.98 -28.11
CA HIS A 94 -27.07 4.32 -27.80
C HIS A 94 -27.28 5.26 -28.99
N LYS A 95 -27.88 6.42 -28.74
CA LYS A 95 -28.31 7.35 -29.80
C LYS A 95 -27.18 7.82 -30.72
N THR A 96 -26.03 8.11 -30.17
CA THR A 96 -24.86 8.62 -30.89
C THR A 96 -23.99 7.51 -31.46
N GLU A 97 -23.62 6.52 -30.62
CA GLU A 97 -22.68 5.46 -30.97
C GLU A 97 -23.29 4.36 -31.86
N LYS A 98 -24.65 4.32 -31.96
CA LYS A 98 -25.38 3.33 -32.75
C LYS A 98 -25.07 1.87 -32.38
N LYS A 99 -24.63 1.65 -31.16
CA LYS A 99 -24.28 0.37 -30.56
C LYS A 99 -25.12 0.14 -29.28
N PRO A 100 -25.30 -1.12 -28.83
CA PRO A 100 -25.91 -1.38 -27.53
C PRO A 100 -25.15 -0.69 -26.39
N GLY A 101 -25.87 -0.18 -25.37
CA GLY A 101 -25.26 0.52 -24.25
C GLY A 101 -24.16 -0.31 -23.56
N VAL A 102 -24.37 -1.62 -23.40
CA VAL A 102 -23.37 -2.55 -22.85
C VAL A 102 -22.10 -2.62 -23.72
N GLU A 103 -22.21 -2.59 -25.06
CA GLU A 103 -21.05 -2.55 -25.94
C GLU A 103 -20.29 -1.23 -25.79
N VAL A 104 -21.03 -0.11 -25.73
CA VAL A 104 -20.42 1.21 -25.54
C VAL A 104 -19.66 1.26 -24.22
N ALA A 105 -20.25 0.80 -23.10
CA ALA A 105 -19.60 0.78 -21.80
C ALA A 105 -18.32 -0.07 -21.77
N LEU A 106 -18.25 -1.15 -22.56
CA LEU A 106 -17.13 -2.08 -22.58
C LEU A 106 -16.05 -1.78 -23.64
N THR A 107 -16.36 -0.96 -24.65
CA THR A 107 -15.42 -0.73 -25.79
C THR A 107 -15.03 0.72 -26.00
N VAL A 108 -15.73 1.67 -25.39
CA VAL A 108 -15.46 3.10 -25.56
C VAL A 108 -14.91 3.68 -24.26
N LEU A 109 -13.73 4.30 -24.33
CA LEU A 109 -13.15 5.04 -23.20
C LEU A 109 -13.97 6.32 -22.96
N HIS A 110 -14.07 6.71 -21.68
CA HIS A 110 -14.83 7.89 -21.25
C HIS A 110 -16.33 7.83 -21.63
N ALA A 111 -16.90 6.62 -21.64
CA ALA A 111 -18.31 6.38 -21.82
C ALA A 111 -18.90 5.74 -20.54
N GLY A 112 -20.02 6.25 -20.06
CA GLY A 112 -20.69 5.69 -18.89
C GLY A 112 -21.87 6.51 -18.41
N GLY A 113 -22.89 5.85 -17.86
CA GLY A 113 -24.10 6.48 -17.28
C GLY A 113 -23.83 7.29 -16.00
N LYS A 114 -22.61 7.19 -15.44
CA LYS A 114 -22.19 7.89 -14.20
C LYS A 114 -21.86 9.37 -14.43
N PHE A 115 -21.75 9.82 -15.68
CA PHE A 115 -21.67 11.24 -16.03
C PHE A 115 -23.02 11.96 -15.86
N ASP A 116 -24.13 11.21 -15.87
CA ASP A 116 -25.46 11.76 -15.62
C ASP A 116 -25.82 11.65 -14.13
N LYS A 117 -25.81 12.81 -13.47
CA LYS A 117 -26.12 12.96 -12.03
C LYS A 117 -27.56 12.62 -11.66
N SER A 118 -28.47 12.54 -12.64
CA SER A 118 -29.84 12.09 -12.42
C SER A 118 -29.91 10.58 -12.20
N THR A 119 -29.00 9.83 -12.80
CA THR A 119 -28.94 8.37 -12.72
C THR A 119 -28.13 7.86 -11.51
N TYR A 120 -27.03 8.54 -11.19
CA TYR A 120 -26.19 8.22 -10.01
C TYR A 120 -25.88 9.51 -9.23
N LYS A 121 -26.49 9.63 -8.04
CA LYS A 121 -26.25 10.79 -7.16
C LYS A 121 -24.83 10.79 -6.59
N VAL A 122 -24.30 9.60 -6.32
CA VAL A 122 -22.95 9.35 -5.80
C VAL A 122 -22.41 8.10 -6.50
N SER A 123 -21.17 8.11 -6.94
CA SER A 123 -20.51 6.94 -7.51
C SER A 123 -19.00 6.99 -7.25
N GLY A 124 -18.36 5.83 -7.17
CA GLY A 124 -16.89 5.69 -7.15
C GLY A 124 -16.29 5.77 -8.55
N GLY A 125 -17.02 5.30 -9.57
CA GLY A 125 -16.61 5.35 -10.97
C GLY A 125 -16.84 6.72 -11.60
N LEU A 126 -15.77 7.50 -11.81
CA LEU A 126 -15.85 8.89 -12.29
C LEU A 126 -15.40 9.07 -13.73
N HIS A 127 -14.53 8.22 -14.24
CA HIS A 127 -13.82 8.44 -15.51
C HIS A 127 -14.44 7.70 -16.69
N GLY A 128 -15.38 6.77 -16.46
CA GLY A 128 -16.00 5.98 -17.53
C GLY A 128 -15.02 5.09 -18.29
N VAL A 129 -13.97 4.59 -17.61
CA VAL A 129 -12.93 3.77 -18.23
C VAL A 129 -12.77 2.39 -17.60
N GLY A 130 -13.23 2.17 -16.36
CA GLY A 130 -12.91 0.98 -15.57
C GLY A 130 -13.16 -0.34 -16.30
N VAL A 131 -14.42 -0.63 -16.64
CA VAL A 131 -14.78 -1.91 -17.27
C VAL A 131 -14.24 -2.03 -18.71
N SER A 132 -14.06 -0.94 -19.44
CA SER A 132 -13.44 -0.96 -20.78
C SER A 132 -11.92 -1.25 -20.69
N VAL A 133 -11.26 -0.81 -19.60
CA VAL A 133 -9.87 -1.19 -19.29
C VAL A 133 -9.79 -2.68 -18.96
N VAL A 134 -10.71 -3.22 -18.13
CA VAL A 134 -10.76 -4.66 -17.86
C VAL A 134 -10.91 -5.45 -19.15
N ASN A 135 -11.81 -5.05 -20.04
CA ASN A 135 -12.00 -5.69 -21.34
C ASN A 135 -10.74 -5.65 -22.20
N ALA A 136 -10.07 -4.49 -22.30
CA ALA A 136 -8.84 -4.34 -23.08
C ALA A 136 -7.68 -5.21 -22.56
N LEU A 137 -7.61 -5.44 -21.23
CA LEU A 137 -6.53 -6.17 -20.57
C LEU A 137 -6.87 -7.64 -20.27
N SER A 138 -8.02 -8.12 -20.77
CA SER A 138 -8.45 -9.51 -20.69
C SER A 138 -8.22 -10.24 -22.00
N GLU A 139 -7.75 -11.49 -21.92
CA GLU A 139 -7.71 -12.41 -23.07
C GLU A 139 -9.14 -12.62 -23.59
N LYS A 140 -10.08 -12.87 -22.67
CA LYS A 140 -11.50 -13.00 -22.96
C LYS A 140 -12.33 -12.32 -21.88
N LEU A 141 -13.44 -11.71 -22.29
CA LEU A 141 -14.44 -11.17 -21.40
C LEU A 141 -15.83 -11.52 -21.94
N GLU A 142 -16.70 -11.97 -21.05
CA GLU A 142 -18.10 -12.24 -21.36
C GLU A 142 -19.00 -11.48 -20.39
N VAL A 143 -20.11 -10.95 -20.89
CA VAL A 143 -21.09 -10.24 -20.08
C VAL A 143 -22.48 -10.78 -20.33
N TRP A 144 -23.18 -11.06 -19.25
CA TRP A 144 -24.62 -11.36 -19.26
C TRP A 144 -25.36 -10.25 -18.55
N VAL A 145 -26.43 -9.79 -19.16
CA VAL A 145 -27.28 -8.75 -18.59
C VAL A 145 -28.70 -9.27 -18.50
N ASP A 146 -29.21 -9.36 -17.28
CA ASP A 146 -30.59 -9.67 -16.99
C ASP A 146 -31.37 -8.35 -16.86
N ARG A 147 -32.20 -8.06 -17.88
CA ARG A 147 -32.96 -6.82 -17.96
C ARG A 147 -34.20 -7.01 -18.79
N ASP A 148 -35.30 -6.32 -18.44
CA ASP A 148 -36.55 -6.32 -19.16
C ASP A 148 -37.12 -7.75 -19.41
N GLY A 149 -36.94 -8.64 -18.42
CA GLY A 149 -37.39 -10.04 -18.47
C GLY A 149 -36.58 -10.94 -19.40
N LYS A 150 -35.48 -10.46 -19.94
CA LYS A 150 -34.59 -11.19 -20.88
C LYS A 150 -33.17 -11.27 -20.37
N ARG A 151 -32.51 -12.38 -20.66
CA ARG A 151 -31.07 -12.55 -20.47
C ARG A 151 -30.36 -12.28 -21.79
N HIS A 152 -29.51 -11.27 -21.78
CA HIS A 152 -28.66 -10.88 -22.89
C HIS A 152 -27.25 -11.38 -22.67
N HIS A 153 -26.51 -11.68 -23.76
CA HIS A 153 -25.12 -12.12 -23.70
C HIS A 153 -24.30 -11.43 -24.79
N MET A 154 -23.06 -11.09 -24.45
CA MET A 154 -22.08 -10.53 -25.36
C MET A 154 -20.68 -11.00 -24.97
N ALA A 155 -19.76 -11.16 -25.96
CA ALA A 155 -18.41 -11.62 -25.69
C ALA A 155 -17.34 -10.81 -26.44
N PHE A 156 -16.17 -10.73 -25.81
CA PHE A 156 -15.04 -9.92 -26.26
C PHE A 156 -13.73 -10.71 -26.14
N GLU A 157 -12.77 -10.38 -26.99
CA GLU A 157 -11.38 -10.81 -26.86
C GLU A 157 -10.47 -9.58 -27.00
N ARG A 158 -9.63 -9.35 -26.00
CA ARG A 158 -8.66 -8.24 -25.97
C ARG A 158 -9.26 -6.87 -26.32
N GLY A 159 -10.50 -6.64 -25.83
CA GLY A 159 -11.23 -5.39 -26.09
C GLY A 159 -12.07 -5.37 -27.36
N GLU A 160 -11.94 -6.35 -28.25
CA GLU A 160 -12.70 -6.42 -29.50
C GLU A 160 -13.99 -7.26 -29.34
N THR A 161 -15.10 -6.76 -29.86
CA THR A 161 -16.37 -7.50 -29.88
C THR A 161 -16.24 -8.73 -30.79
N LYS A 162 -16.35 -9.94 -30.21
CA LYS A 162 -16.38 -11.22 -30.95
C LYS A 162 -17.79 -11.74 -31.14
N LYS A 163 -18.64 -11.60 -30.12
CA LYS A 163 -20.06 -11.97 -30.20
C LYS A 163 -20.90 -10.75 -29.90
N LYS A 164 -21.75 -10.36 -30.86
CA LYS A 164 -22.69 -9.25 -30.70
C LYS A 164 -23.75 -9.58 -29.66
N LEU A 165 -24.38 -8.53 -29.10
CA LEU A 165 -25.44 -8.71 -28.13
C LEU A 165 -26.59 -9.52 -28.69
N GLU A 166 -26.94 -10.60 -28.02
CA GLU A 166 -28.07 -11.47 -28.34
C GLU A 166 -28.90 -11.81 -27.10
N VAL A 167 -30.16 -12.10 -27.29
CA VAL A 167 -31.03 -12.63 -26.25
C VAL A 167 -30.88 -14.14 -26.21
N ILE A 168 -30.40 -14.68 -25.09
CA ILE A 168 -30.16 -16.12 -24.92
C ILE A 168 -31.21 -16.82 -24.06
N GLY A 169 -32.12 -16.08 -23.42
CA GLY A 169 -33.14 -16.65 -22.59
C GLY A 169 -34.03 -15.62 -21.88
N LYS A 170 -34.87 -16.11 -20.97
CA LYS A 170 -35.68 -15.29 -20.07
C LYS A 170 -34.93 -15.06 -18.77
N ALA A 171 -35.06 -13.89 -18.18
CA ALA A 171 -34.57 -13.57 -16.85
C ALA A 171 -35.74 -13.39 -15.87
N LYS A 172 -35.57 -13.87 -14.61
CA LYS A 172 -36.56 -13.69 -13.53
C LYS A 172 -36.31 -12.43 -12.70
N GLY A 173 -35.14 -11.79 -12.85
CA GLY A 173 -34.73 -10.60 -12.13
C GLY A 173 -33.93 -9.67 -13.02
N THR A 174 -33.21 -8.74 -12.39
CA THR A 174 -32.27 -7.86 -13.06
C THR A 174 -30.88 -8.05 -12.47
N GLY A 175 -29.83 -7.72 -13.23
CA GLY A 175 -28.46 -7.78 -12.76
C GLY A 175 -27.45 -7.83 -13.89
N THR A 176 -26.18 -7.77 -13.53
CA THR A 176 -25.06 -7.93 -14.46
C THR A 176 -24.15 -9.05 -13.99
N THR A 177 -23.71 -9.89 -14.91
CA THR A 177 -22.64 -10.86 -14.69
C THR A 177 -21.51 -10.54 -15.63
N VAL A 178 -20.31 -10.37 -15.11
CA VAL A 178 -19.07 -10.16 -15.88
C VAL A 178 -18.12 -11.30 -15.56
N TRP A 179 -17.76 -12.08 -16.56
CA TRP A 179 -16.69 -13.06 -16.50
C TRP A 179 -15.51 -12.55 -17.31
N PHE A 180 -14.29 -12.61 -16.78
CA PHE A 180 -13.11 -12.22 -17.52
C PHE A 180 -11.89 -13.07 -17.14
N LYS A 181 -10.98 -13.22 -18.10
CA LYS A 181 -9.69 -13.88 -17.93
C LYS A 181 -8.57 -12.91 -18.30
N PRO A 182 -7.69 -12.55 -17.34
CA PRO A 182 -6.57 -11.65 -17.59
C PRO A 182 -5.66 -12.13 -18.73
N ASP A 183 -5.14 -11.19 -19.54
CA ASP A 183 -4.28 -11.51 -20.67
C ASP A 183 -2.83 -11.74 -20.19
N THR A 184 -2.32 -12.96 -20.43
CA THR A 184 -0.95 -13.37 -20.09
C THR A 184 0.13 -12.62 -20.89
N GLU A 185 -0.23 -11.97 -21.99
CA GLU A 185 0.69 -11.09 -22.73
C GLU A 185 0.94 -9.75 -22.02
N ILE A 186 0.05 -9.35 -21.11
CA ILE A 186 0.11 -8.09 -20.38
C ILE A 186 0.65 -8.29 -18.96
N PHE A 187 0.10 -9.28 -18.26
CA PHE A 187 0.42 -9.51 -16.85
C PHE A 187 1.55 -10.53 -16.70
N THR A 188 2.58 -10.17 -15.92
CA THR A 188 3.69 -11.08 -15.57
C THR A 188 3.25 -12.19 -14.61
N GLU A 189 2.18 -11.93 -13.85
CA GLU A 189 1.53 -12.87 -12.94
C GLU A 189 0.01 -12.77 -13.14
N THR A 190 -0.66 -13.92 -13.32
CA THR A 190 -2.11 -13.99 -13.52
C THR A 190 -2.83 -14.71 -12.39
N ARG A 191 -2.13 -14.99 -11.27
CA ARG A 191 -2.72 -15.67 -10.12
C ARG A 191 -3.28 -14.66 -9.12
N PHE A 192 -4.59 -14.68 -8.92
CA PHE A 192 -5.23 -13.86 -7.90
C PHE A 192 -4.93 -14.37 -6.49
N ASP A 193 -4.62 -13.43 -5.60
CA ASP A 193 -4.51 -13.70 -4.17
C ASP A 193 -5.88 -13.57 -3.49
N TYR A 194 -6.29 -14.64 -2.79
CA TYR A 194 -7.59 -14.68 -2.13
C TYR A 194 -7.68 -13.68 -0.98
N ALA A 195 -6.61 -13.55 -0.19
CA ALA A 195 -6.60 -12.69 0.99
C ALA A 195 -6.73 -11.22 0.61
N THR A 196 -6.03 -10.80 -0.43
CA THR A 196 -6.10 -9.44 -1.00
C THR A 196 -7.53 -9.11 -1.45
N LEU A 197 -8.18 -10.00 -2.20
CA LEU A 197 -9.58 -9.79 -2.60
C LEU A 197 -10.53 -9.82 -1.40
N ALA A 198 -10.37 -10.76 -0.47
CA ALA A 198 -11.22 -10.88 0.71
C ALA A 198 -11.17 -9.62 1.58
N ASN A 199 -9.99 -9.04 1.78
CA ASN A 199 -9.81 -7.81 2.54
C ASN A 199 -10.55 -6.63 1.90
N ARG A 200 -10.39 -6.44 0.59
CA ARG A 200 -11.08 -5.36 -0.13
C ARG A 200 -12.59 -5.54 -0.14
N LEU A 201 -13.10 -6.75 -0.36
CA LEU A 201 -14.54 -7.04 -0.36
C LEU A 201 -15.16 -6.88 1.03
N ARG A 202 -14.44 -7.25 2.08
CA ARG A 202 -14.83 -7.03 3.48
C ARG A 202 -14.94 -5.54 3.80
N GLU A 203 -13.97 -4.74 3.38
CA GLU A 203 -13.97 -3.29 3.52
C GLU A 203 -15.20 -2.67 2.85
N LEU A 204 -15.50 -3.06 1.59
CA LEU A 204 -16.69 -2.60 0.88
C LEU A 204 -18.00 -2.99 1.58
N ALA A 205 -18.06 -4.18 2.17
CA ALA A 205 -19.23 -4.61 2.93
C ALA A 205 -19.43 -3.82 4.24
N PHE A 206 -18.35 -3.41 4.92
CA PHE A 206 -18.44 -2.51 6.08
C PHE A 206 -18.93 -1.11 5.70
N LEU A 207 -18.51 -0.59 4.55
CA LEU A 207 -18.91 0.73 4.05
C LEU A 207 -20.34 0.78 3.55
N ASN A 208 -20.96 -0.38 3.25
CA ASN A 208 -22.29 -0.48 2.67
C ASN A 208 -23.19 -1.43 3.47
N LYS A 209 -23.85 -0.92 4.53
CA LYS A 209 -24.60 -1.66 5.57
C LYS A 209 -25.62 -2.68 5.04
N ALA A 210 -26.20 -2.47 3.86
CA ALA A 210 -27.24 -3.32 3.29
C ALA A 210 -26.72 -4.30 2.23
N LEU A 211 -25.41 -4.29 1.93
CA LEU A 211 -24.81 -5.05 0.87
C LEU A 211 -24.20 -6.35 1.40
N THR A 212 -24.59 -7.47 0.78
CA THR A 212 -23.96 -8.77 0.99
C THR A 212 -22.95 -9.02 -0.12
N ILE A 213 -21.70 -9.35 0.23
CA ILE A 213 -20.67 -9.69 -0.74
C ILE A 213 -20.16 -11.09 -0.43
N THR A 214 -20.14 -11.99 -1.42
CA THR A 214 -19.60 -13.35 -1.29
C THR A 214 -18.35 -13.48 -2.14
N LEU A 215 -17.27 -14.01 -1.58
CA LEU A 215 -16.07 -14.41 -2.31
C LEU A 215 -15.92 -15.93 -2.27
N LYS A 216 -15.83 -16.55 -3.45
CA LYS A 216 -15.63 -18.00 -3.63
C LYS A 216 -14.33 -18.26 -4.39
N ASP A 217 -13.52 -19.21 -3.92
CA ASP A 217 -12.35 -19.73 -4.63
C ASP A 217 -12.60 -21.18 -5.03
N GLU A 218 -12.58 -21.48 -6.33
CA GLU A 218 -12.83 -22.82 -6.89
C GLU A 218 -11.53 -23.56 -7.26
N ARG A 219 -10.37 -22.99 -6.96
CA ARG A 219 -9.07 -23.58 -7.29
C ARG A 219 -8.82 -24.82 -6.44
N LYS A 220 -8.29 -25.89 -7.09
CA LYS A 220 -8.00 -27.17 -6.41
C LYS A 220 -7.05 -26.99 -5.23
N GLY A 221 -7.43 -27.55 -4.08
CA GLY A 221 -6.65 -27.46 -2.82
C GLY A 221 -6.76 -26.12 -2.09
N GLN A 222 -7.55 -25.17 -2.61
CA GLN A 222 -7.78 -23.85 -2.01
C GLN A 222 -9.27 -23.50 -1.94
N ALA A 223 -10.18 -24.45 -2.20
CA ALA A 223 -11.62 -24.21 -2.19
C ALA A 223 -12.05 -23.56 -0.87
N LYS A 224 -12.52 -22.31 -0.94
CA LYS A 224 -12.90 -21.49 0.20
C LYS A 224 -14.04 -20.56 -0.22
N GLN A 225 -14.93 -20.27 0.72
CA GLN A 225 -15.99 -19.27 0.52
C GLN A 225 -16.15 -18.47 1.79
N GLU A 226 -16.23 -17.15 1.65
CA GLU A 226 -16.57 -16.23 2.72
C GLU A 226 -17.70 -15.29 2.26
N THR A 227 -18.60 -14.95 3.20
CA THR A 227 -19.67 -13.98 2.96
C THR A 227 -19.53 -12.84 3.95
N PHE A 228 -19.48 -11.63 3.43
CA PHE A 228 -19.32 -10.39 4.17
C PHE A 228 -20.64 -9.65 4.21
N PHE A 229 -21.16 -9.41 5.41
CA PHE A 229 -22.38 -8.65 5.64
C PHE A 229 -22.36 -8.04 7.03
N TYR A 230 -22.36 -6.70 7.13
CA TYR A 230 -22.17 -5.99 8.38
C TYR A 230 -23.26 -4.93 8.59
N LYS A 231 -24.29 -5.27 9.36
CA LYS A 231 -25.43 -4.37 9.66
C LYS A 231 -25.01 -3.11 10.41
N GLY A 232 -24.01 -3.21 11.28
CA GLY A 232 -23.50 -2.09 12.07
C GLY A 232 -22.56 -1.15 11.32
N GLY A 233 -22.20 -1.49 10.07
CA GLY A 233 -21.41 -0.62 9.19
C GLY A 233 -20.08 -0.19 9.81
N LEU A 234 -19.81 1.11 9.83
CA LEU A 234 -18.53 1.66 10.34
C LEU A 234 -18.28 1.35 11.81
N ALA A 235 -19.31 1.18 12.63
CA ALA A 235 -19.14 0.78 14.03
C ALA A 235 -18.56 -0.64 14.17
N GLU A 236 -19.01 -1.57 13.32
CA GLU A 236 -18.44 -2.92 13.25
C GLU A 236 -17.05 -2.90 12.62
N PHE A 237 -16.83 -2.02 11.63
CA PHE A 237 -15.53 -1.86 11.01
C PHE A 237 -14.46 -1.40 12.02
N VAL A 238 -14.75 -0.37 12.80
CA VAL A 238 -13.84 0.09 13.87
C VAL A 238 -13.56 -1.00 14.89
N LYS A 239 -14.57 -1.80 15.28
CA LYS A 239 -14.37 -2.96 16.17
C LYS A 239 -13.49 -4.04 15.53
N TYR A 240 -13.71 -4.33 14.25
CA TYR A 240 -12.87 -5.26 13.48
C TYR A 240 -11.41 -4.79 13.44
N LEU A 241 -11.19 -3.49 13.17
CA LEU A 241 -9.88 -2.85 13.17
C LEU A 241 -9.21 -2.85 14.53
N LEU A 242 -10.00 -2.67 15.60
CA LEU A 242 -9.52 -2.71 16.98
C LEU A 242 -9.02 -4.12 17.35
N GLY A 243 -9.65 -5.17 16.79
CA GLY A 243 -9.29 -6.56 17.10
C GLY A 243 -9.44 -6.86 18.58
N ASN A 244 -8.40 -7.42 19.19
CA ASN A 244 -8.36 -7.79 20.61
C ASN A 244 -7.83 -6.67 21.52
N ARG A 245 -7.49 -5.48 20.96
CA ARG A 245 -6.97 -4.37 21.76
C ARG A 245 -8.00 -3.89 22.78
N LYS A 246 -7.55 -3.48 23.94
CA LYS A 246 -8.42 -3.05 25.04
C LYS A 246 -8.99 -1.67 24.76
N ALA A 247 -10.27 -1.61 24.39
CA ALA A 247 -10.98 -0.35 24.21
C ALA A 247 -11.11 0.43 25.52
N LEU A 248 -10.90 1.75 25.47
CA LEU A 248 -11.09 2.67 26.61
C LEU A 248 -12.56 2.97 26.88
N HIS A 249 -13.44 2.69 25.92
CA HIS A 249 -14.88 2.85 26.08
C HIS A 249 -15.63 1.74 25.29
N PRO A 250 -16.81 1.29 25.79
CA PRO A 250 -17.42 0.03 25.35
C PRO A 250 -18.00 0.05 23.93
N LYS A 251 -18.37 1.22 23.40
CA LYS A 251 -18.99 1.35 22.09
C LYS A 251 -18.27 2.42 21.27
N PRO A 252 -18.05 2.21 19.97
CA PRO A 252 -17.56 3.26 19.08
C PRO A 252 -18.48 4.50 19.13
N ILE A 253 -17.89 5.68 19.04
CA ILE A 253 -18.59 6.94 18.84
C ILE A 253 -18.92 7.01 17.36
N THR A 254 -20.20 7.05 17.01
CA THR A 254 -20.64 7.07 15.61
C THR A 254 -21.39 8.36 15.29
N PHE A 255 -21.25 8.82 14.07
CA PHE A 255 -22.02 9.93 13.52
C PHE A 255 -22.31 9.70 12.04
N GLU A 256 -23.47 10.18 11.61
CA GLU A 256 -23.92 10.14 10.22
C GLU A 256 -24.78 11.37 9.98
N THR A 257 -24.36 12.25 9.07
CA THR A 257 -25.05 13.53 8.81
C THR A 257 -24.83 13.96 7.37
N THR A 258 -25.88 14.48 6.73
CA THR A 258 -25.77 15.12 5.42
C THR A 258 -25.76 16.64 5.61
N ARG A 259 -24.75 17.33 5.10
CA ARG A 259 -24.63 18.80 5.12
C ARG A 259 -24.16 19.30 3.77
N GLU A 260 -24.85 20.28 3.20
CA GLU A 260 -24.53 20.89 1.91
C GLU A 260 -24.37 19.87 0.76
N GLY A 261 -25.16 18.79 0.83
CA GLY A 261 -25.15 17.73 -0.19
C GLY A 261 -23.98 16.72 -0.06
N VAL A 262 -23.15 16.86 0.98
CA VAL A 262 -22.11 15.89 1.35
C VAL A 262 -22.60 15.06 2.52
N GLU A 263 -22.62 13.75 2.38
CA GLU A 263 -22.90 12.80 3.46
C GLU A 263 -21.60 12.44 4.17
N VAL A 264 -21.54 12.63 5.47
CA VAL A 264 -20.38 12.36 6.31
C VAL A 264 -20.77 11.32 7.33
N GLU A 265 -20.17 10.14 7.25
CA GLU A 265 -20.31 9.04 8.19
C GLU A 265 -18.97 8.75 8.85
N GLY A 266 -18.95 8.50 10.16
CA GLY A 266 -17.73 8.16 10.87
C GLY A 266 -17.97 7.32 12.11
N ALA A 267 -16.95 6.57 12.46
CA ALA A 267 -16.88 5.81 13.72
C ALA A 267 -15.50 5.98 14.34
N VAL A 268 -15.46 6.19 15.65
CA VAL A 268 -14.24 6.49 16.41
C VAL A 268 -14.22 5.67 17.69
N GLN A 269 -13.09 5.01 17.98
CA GLN A 269 -12.86 4.33 19.23
C GLN A 269 -11.42 4.50 19.67
N TYR A 270 -11.21 4.63 20.99
CA TYR A 270 -9.88 4.70 21.58
C TYR A 270 -9.51 3.41 22.28
N ASP A 271 -8.25 3.02 22.22
CA ASP A 271 -7.65 1.91 22.95
C ASP A 271 -6.50 2.38 23.84
N ASP A 272 -5.93 1.48 24.63
CA ASP A 272 -4.81 1.77 25.51
C ASP A 272 -3.45 1.76 24.80
N GLY A 273 -3.40 1.44 23.50
CA GLY A 273 -2.21 1.47 22.66
C GLY A 273 -1.75 2.88 22.28
N TYR A 274 -0.79 2.97 21.35
CA TYR A 274 -0.12 4.21 20.97
C TYR A 274 -0.28 4.59 19.49
N ASN A 275 -0.98 3.76 18.71
CA ASN A 275 -1.08 3.92 17.26
C ASN A 275 -2.25 4.83 16.87
N ASP A 276 -2.08 5.57 15.78
CA ASP A 276 -3.15 6.24 15.02
C ASP A 276 -3.54 5.33 13.86
N ASN A 277 -4.70 4.69 13.96
CA ASN A 277 -5.29 3.82 12.94
C ASN A 277 -6.50 4.52 12.32
N THR A 278 -6.25 5.61 11.60
CA THR A 278 -7.30 6.37 10.92
C THR A 278 -7.37 6.01 9.45
N PHE A 279 -8.53 5.50 9.01
CA PHE A 279 -8.85 5.16 7.62
C PHE A 279 -9.88 6.11 7.07
N SER A 280 -9.69 6.56 5.83
CA SER A 280 -10.62 7.49 5.20
C SER A 280 -11.03 7.03 3.80
N PHE A 281 -12.31 7.23 3.50
CA PHE A 281 -12.94 6.80 2.26
C PHE A 281 -13.77 7.92 1.65
N VAL A 282 -13.77 7.99 0.33
CA VAL A 282 -14.64 8.87 -0.45
C VAL A 282 -15.35 8.03 -1.51
N ASN A 283 -16.69 7.96 -1.47
CA ASN A 283 -17.49 7.14 -2.38
C ASN A 283 -16.98 5.69 -2.46
N ASN A 284 -16.71 5.07 -1.32
CA ASN A 284 -16.12 3.72 -1.16
C ASN A 284 -14.65 3.57 -1.62
N ILE A 285 -14.00 4.62 -2.11
CA ILE A 285 -12.59 4.59 -2.50
C ILE A 285 -11.72 4.90 -1.29
N ASN A 286 -10.73 4.05 -1.02
CA ASN A 286 -9.77 4.27 0.05
C ASN A 286 -8.80 5.41 -0.32
N THR A 287 -8.83 6.49 0.46
CA THR A 287 -7.97 7.66 0.28
C THR A 287 -6.76 7.58 1.21
N HIS A 288 -5.87 6.63 0.94
CA HIS A 288 -4.73 6.36 1.84
C HIS A 288 -3.72 7.51 1.95
N GLU A 289 -3.69 8.44 0.99
CA GLU A 289 -2.94 9.70 1.07
C GLU A 289 -3.75 10.83 1.74
N GLY A 290 -4.98 10.53 2.17
CA GLY A 290 -5.86 11.47 2.85
C GLY A 290 -6.55 12.46 1.91
N GLY A 291 -6.49 13.73 2.26
CA GLY A 291 -7.14 14.82 1.53
C GLY A 291 -7.96 15.72 2.47
N THR A 292 -8.73 16.63 1.89
CA THR A 292 -9.47 17.68 2.61
C THR A 292 -10.43 17.13 3.67
N HIS A 293 -11.11 16.02 3.40
CA HIS A 293 -12.01 15.36 4.37
C HIS A 293 -11.26 14.87 5.62
N LEU A 294 -10.08 14.24 5.45
CA LEU A 294 -9.26 13.76 6.56
C LEU A 294 -8.66 14.94 7.34
N THR A 295 -8.22 16.00 6.63
CA THR A 295 -7.74 17.25 7.26
C THR A 295 -8.83 17.87 8.13
N GLY A 296 -10.06 17.98 7.61
CA GLY A 296 -11.21 18.48 8.34
C GLY A 296 -11.55 17.64 9.57
N PHE A 297 -11.51 16.31 9.46
CA PHE A 297 -11.71 15.38 10.57
C PHE A 297 -10.67 15.57 11.67
N ARG A 298 -9.38 15.57 11.32
CA ARG A 298 -8.27 15.75 12.29
C ARG A 298 -8.31 17.11 12.98
N ALA A 299 -8.63 18.16 12.24
CA ALA A 299 -8.79 19.50 12.79
C ALA A 299 -9.98 19.59 13.77
N ALA A 300 -11.11 18.97 13.42
CA ALA A 300 -12.29 18.92 14.29
C ALA A 300 -12.01 18.14 15.57
N LEU A 301 -11.41 16.96 15.46
CA LEU A 301 -11.04 16.11 16.60
C LEU A 301 -10.16 16.89 17.58
N THR A 302 -9.11 17.54 17.06
CA THR A 302 -8.17 18.35 17.86
C THR A 302 -8.86 19.51 18.54
N ARG A 303 -9.70 20.24 17.81
CA ARG A 303 -10.43 21.38 18.33
C ARG A 303 -11.42 20.98 19.42
N THR A 304 -12.29 20.01 19.13
CA THR A 304 -13.37 19.60 20.06
C THR A 304 -12.82 19.06 21.37
N ILE A 305 -11.78 18.23 21.32
CA ILE A 305 -11.14 17.67 22.53
C ILE A 305 -10.48 18.77 23.36
N ASN A 306 -9.76 19.71 22.75
CA ASN A 306 -9.17 20.83 23.49
C ASN A 306 -10.22 21.77 24.11
N GLU A 307 -11.29 22.09 23.38
CA GLU A 307 -12.38 22.97 23.88
C GLU A 307 -13.08 22.29 25.07
N TRP A 308 -13.39 21.01 24.96
CA TRP A 308 -14.03 20.26 26.03
C TRP A 308 -13.12 20.09 27.25
N ALA A 309 -11.84 19.79 27.04
CA ALA A 309 -10.84 19.67 28.12
C ALA A 309 -10.64 21.00 28.89
N LYS A 310 -10.74 22.14 28.20
CA LYS A 310 -10.73 23.48 28.82
C LYS A 310 -12.01 23.72 29.62
N LYS A 311 -13.19 23.39 29.05
CA LYS A 311 -14.51 23.54 29.69
C LYS A 311 -14.59 22.73 30.98
N ASP A 312 -14.15 21.48 30.96
CA ASP A 312 -14.16 20.57 32.14
C ASP A 312 -13.01 20.85 33.13
N GLY A 313 -12.11 21.78 32.80
CA GLY A 313 -11.03 22.23 33.69
C GLY A 313 -9.83 21.28 33.80
N ILE A 314 -9.76 20.22 32.99
CA ILE A 314 -8.67 19.23 33.01
C ILE A 314 -7.33 19.88 32.68
N LEU A 315 -7.33 20.82 31.70
CA LEU A 315 -6.11 21.52 31.26
C LEU A 315 -5.73 22.74 32.13
N LYS A 316 -6.52 23.09 33.16
CA LYS A 316 -6.22 24.28 33.99
C LYS A 316 -4.88 24.20 34.73
N LYS A 317 -4.39 22.98 34.98
CA LYS A 317 -3.13 22.72 35.72
C LYS A 317 -1.95 22.39 34.80
N GLU A 318 -2.18 22.34 33.49
CA GLU A 318 -1.17 21.96 32.52
C GLU A 318 -0.62 23.19 31.79
N GLU A 319 0.69 23.26 31.60
CA GLU A 319 1.38 24.33 30.88
C GLU A 319 1.43 24.12 29.37
N PHE A 320 0.74 23.10 28.85
CA PHE A 320 0.72 22.75 27.43
C PHE A 320 -0.69 22.65 26.87
N THR A 321 -0.80 22.73 25.55
CA THR A 321 -2.01 22.39 24.78
C THR A 321 -1.83 21.00 24.16
N LEU A 322 -2.94 20.26 23.98
CA LEU A 322 -2.92 18.99 23.29
C LEU A 322 -2.73 19.21 21.80
N THR A 323 -1.72 18.58 21.23
CA THR A 323 -1.51 18.54 19.77
C THR A 323 -2.38 17.50 19.11
N GLY A 324 -2.44 17.51 17.77
CA GLY A 324 -3.15 16.50 17.00
C GLY A 324 -2.61 15.09 17.28
N ASP A 325 -1.30 14.93 17.40
CA ASP A 325 -0.67 13.63 17.66
C ASP A 325 -0.99 13.10 19.07
N ASP A 326 -0.99 13.98 20.10
CA ASP A 326 -1.40 13.58 21.45
C ASP A 326 -2.85 13.04 21.47
N ILE A 327 -3.71 13.67 20.67
CA ILE A 327 -5.13 13.33 20.60
C ILE A 327 -5.37 12.06 19.80
N ARG A 328 -4.53 11.76 18.83
CA ARG A 328 -4.64 10.55 18.01
C ARG A 328 -3.93 9.33 18.58
N GLU A 329 -3.21 9.47 19.70
CA GLU A 329 -2.60 8.32 20.39
C GLU A 329 -3.67 7.32 20.85
N GLY A 330 -3.62 6.08 20.37
CA GLY A 330 -4.59 5.04 20.63
C GLY A 330 -5.93 5.21 19.89
N LEU A 331 -5.97 6.02 18.84
CA LEU A 331 -7.16 6.24 18.02
C LEU A 331 -7.32 5.13 16.97
N THR A 332 -8.51 4.55 16.89
CA THR A 332 -8.99 3.79 15.73
C THR A 332 -10.23 4.50 15.18
N ALA A 333 -10.16 4.96 13.94
CA ALA A 333 -11.23 5.73 13.31
C ALA A 333 -11.43 5.34 11.84
N VAL A 334 -12.68 5.36 11.40
CA VAL A 334 -13.06 5.24 10.00
C VAL A 334 -13.93 6.44 9.65
N LEU A 335 -13.55 7.16 8.60
CA LEU A 335 -14.29 8.27 8.03
C LEU A 335 -14.71 7.90 6.61
N HIS A 336 -16.00 7.96 6.32
CA HIS A 336 -16.56 7.75 4.98
C HIS A 336 -17.34 8.99 4.56
N VAL A 337 -16.97 9.57 3.42
CA VAL A 337 -17.62 10.77 2.89
C VAL A 337 -18.17 10.46 1.49
N LYS A 338 -19.46 10.79 1.26
CA LYS A 338 -20.08 10.65 -0.05
C LYS A 338 -20.22 12.05 -0.67
N VAL A 339 -19.53 12.25 -1.78
CA VAL A 339 -19.45 13.52 -2.52
C VAL A 339 -19.99 13.30 -3.93
N LYS A 340 -20.82 14.24 -4.42
CA LYS A 340 -21.41 14.13 -5.77
C LYS A 340 -20.37 14.27 -6.88
N ASP A 341 -19.39 15.17 -6.69
CA ASP A 341 -18.34 15.48 -7.66
C ASP A 341 -16.97 15.46 -6.96
N PRO A 342 -16.44 14.27 -6.61
CA PRO A 342 -15.17 14.21 -5.95
C PRO A 342 -14.03 14.52 -6.93
N GLN A 343 -13.14 15.41 -6.52
CA GLN A 343 -11.92 15.77 -7.23
C GLN A 343 -10.74 15.09 -6.55
N PHE A 344 -10.09 14.18 -7.25
CA PHE A 344 -8.94 13.47 -6.73
C PHE A 344 -7.64 13.98 -7.35
N GLU A 345 -6.56 13.95 -6.57
CA GLU A 345 -5.22 14.15 -7.08
C GLU A 345 -4.76 12.88 -7.79
N GLY A 346 -4.88 12.84 -9.14
CA GLY A 346 -4.44 11.73 -9.98
C GLY A 346 -5.45 10.62 -10.22
N GLN A 347 -5.11 9.71 -11.15
CA GLN A 347 -5.96 8.61 -11.62
C GLN A 347 -6.21 7.54 -10.55
N THR A 348 -5.28 7.34 -9.64
CA THR A 348 -5.37 6.32 -8.57
C THR A 348 -6.32 6.71 -7.44
N LYS A 349 -6.86 7.95 -7.47
CA LYS A 349 -7.89 8.47 -6.55
C LYS A 349 -7.48 8.40 -5.06
N THR A 350 -6.20 8.49 -4.75
CA THR A 350 -5.64 8.27 -3.42
C THR A 350 -5.83 9.42 -2.45
N LYS A 351 -6.10 10.65 -2.97
CA LYS A 351 -6.23 11.88 -2.19
C LYS A 351 -7.36 12.76 -2.71
N LEU A 352 -8.24 13.21 -1.81
CA LEU A 352 -9.34 14.13 -2.15
C LEU A 352 -8.87 15.58 -2.16
N GLY A 353 -9.22 16.32 -3.23
CA GLY A 353 -8.85 17.72 -3.42
C GLY A 353 -9.96 18.75 -3.17
N ASN A 354 -11.23 18.36 -3.04
CA ASN A 354 -12.36 19.25 -2.84
C ASN A 354 -12.19 20.14 -1.59
N SER A 355 -11.91 21.43 -1.74
CA SER A 355 -11.63 22.36 -0.64
C SER A 355 -12.84 22.57 0.29
N GLU A 356 -14.06 22.58 -0.24
CA GLU A 356 -15.30 22.76 0.51
C GLU A 356 -15.57 21.63 1.51
N VAL A 357 -15.11 20.41 1.20
CA VAL A 357 -15.35 19.22 2.02
C VAL A 357 -14.65 19.32 3.38
N GLU A 358 -13.52 20.01 3.47
CA GLU A 358 -12.80 20.22 4.74
C GLU A 358 -13.68 20.94 5.77
N GLY A 359 -14.29 22.05 5.39
CA GLY A 359 -15.18 22.83 6.25
C GLY A 359 -16.41 22.07 6.69
N ILE A 360 -17.01 21.34 5.75
CA ILE A 360 -18.22 20.53 6.00
C ILE A 360 -17.91 19.42 7.00
N VAL A 361 -16.88 18.61 6.76
CA VAL A 361 -16.48 17.52 7.66
C VAL A 361 -16.10 18.07 9.03
N LYS A 362 -15.31 19.14 9.09
CA LYS A 362 -14.94 19.79 10.33
C LYS A 362 -16.15 20.21 11.16
N SER A 363 -17.16 20.78 10.54
CA SER A 363 -18.38 21.20 11.22
C SER A 363 -19.19 20.00 11.72
N VAL A 364 -19.43 19.00 10.88
CA VAL A 364 -20.19 17.78 11.25
C VAL A 364 -19.52 17.05 12.42
N VAL A 365 -18.21 16.87 12.37
CA VAL A 365 -17.45 16.15 13.40
C VAL A 365 -17.42 16.93 14.72
N ASN A 366 -17.25 18.29 14.68
CA ASN A 366 -17.32 19.13 15.88
C ASN A 366 -18.68 18.98 16.58
N ASP A 367 -19.78 19.08 15.83
CA ASP A 367 -21.15 19.01 16.37
C ASP A 367 -21.42 17.61 16.96
N ALA A 368 -21.01 16.55 16.26
CA ALA A 368 -21.23 15.16 16.67
C ALA A 368 -20.44 14.80 17.93
N LEU A 369 -19.13 15.10 17.95
CA LEU A 369 -18.25 14.80 19.08
C LEU A 369 -18.59 15.68 20.30
N GLY A 370 -18.83 16.97 20.10
CA GLY A 370 -19.24 17.87 21.18
C GLY A 370 -20.53 17.40 21.84
N GLY A 371 -21.56 17.09 21.04
CA GLY A 371 -22.82 16.54 21.55
C GLY A 371 -22.68 15.18 22.21
N PHE A 372 -21.76 14.32 21.74
CA PHE A 372 -21.44 13.05 22.40
C PHE A 372 -20.75 13.25 23.74
N PHE A 373 -19.78 14.13 23.83
CA PHE A 373 -19.04 14.39 25.07
C PHE A 373 -19.93 15.00 26.16
N ASP A 374 -20.84 15.91 25.77
CA ASP A 374 -21.80 16.47 26.71
C ASP A 374 -22.80 15.41 27.25
N LYS A 375 -23.15 14.40 26.44
CA LYS A 375 -24.00 13.26 26.86
C LYS A 375 -23.24 12.17 27.62
N SER A 376 -21.93 12.07 27.41
CA SER A 376 -21.08 11.01 27.97
C SER A 376 -19.80 11.56 28.59
N PRO A 377 -19.88 12.41 29.64
CA PRO A 377 -18.71 13.08 30.23
C PRO A 377 -17.63 12.12 30.74
N SER A 378 -18.00 10.94 31.22
CA SER A 378 -17.05 9.91 31.70
C SER A 378 -16.16 9.39 30.57
N VAL A 379 -16.73 9.13 29.40
CA VAL A 379 -15.98 8.70 28.20
C VAL A 379 -15.06 9.83 27.73
N ALA A 380 -15.58 11.06 27.67
CA ALA A 380 -14.80 12.24 27.29
C ALA A 380 -13.57 12.39 28.20
N ARG A 381 -13.74 12.31 29.53
CA ARG A 381 -12.62 12.38 30.51
C ARG A 381 -11.60 11.27 30.30
N THR A 382 -12.02 10.05 29.98
CA THR A 382 -11.12 8.93 29.73
C THR A 382 -10.27 9.19 28.48
N ILE A 383 -10.87 9.65 27.38
CA ILE A 383 -10.18 10.00 26.13
C ILE A 383 -9.19 11.15 26.38
N ILE A 384 -9.64 12.19 27.07
CA ILE A 384 -8.78 13.37 27.36
C ILE A 384 -7.63 12.99 28.30
N ALA A 385 -7.86 12.14 29.31
CA ALA A 385 -6.80 11.66 30.18
C ALA A 385 -5.71 10.91 29.41
N LYS A 386 -6.09 10.12 28.38
CA LYS A 386 -5.17 9.46 27.47
C LYS A 386 -4.35 10.50 26.69
N ALA A 387 -4.99 11.50 26.08
CA ALA A 387 -4.32 12.57 25.34
C ALA A 387 -3.39 13.41 26.23
N VAL A 388 -3.80 13.74 27.46
CA VAL A 388 -2.94 14.43 28.46
C VAL A 388 -1.72 13.59 28.81
N SER A 389 -1.89 12.28 28.97
CA SER A 389 -0.76 11.36 29.22
C SER A 389 0.22 11.33 28.05
N ALA A 390 -0.28 11.35 26.80
CA ALA A 390 0.55 11.46 25.60
C ALA A 390 1.31 12.79 25.54
N ALA A 391 0.63 13.92 25.80
CA ALA A 391 1.24 15.24 25.82
C ALA A 391 2.34 15.38 26.89
N ARG A 392 2.12 14.83 28.08
CA ARG A 392 3.15 14.81 29.14
C ARG A 392 4.38 14.03 28.73
N ALA A 393 4.20 12.87 28.07
CA ALA A 393 5.31 12.08 27.55
C ALA A 393 6.08 12.82 26.46
N ARG A 394 5.38 13.47 25.52
CA ARG A 394 5.97 14.30 24.47
C ARG A 394 6.79 15.47 25.08
N GLU A 395 6.23 16.19 26.06
CA GLU A 395 6.93 17.28 26.74
C GLU A 395 8.17 16.78 27.51
N ALA A 396 8.09 15.62 28.17
CA ALA A 396 9.24 15.02 28.83
C ALA A 396 10.36 14.66 27.82
N ALA A 397 9.97 14.09 26.68
CA ALA A 397 10.91 13.79 25.60
C ALA A 397 11.53 15.06 25.00
N ARG A 398 10.75 16.15 24.83
CA ARG A 398 11.25 17.46 24.36
C ARG A 398 12.28 18.04 25.34
N LYS A 399 11.93 18.09 26.63
CA LYS A 399 12.85 18.58 27.67
C LYS A 399 14.15 17.74 27.73
N ALA A 400 14.06 16.43 27.59
CA ALA A 400 15.24 15.56 27.53
C ALA A 400 16.12 15.88 26.31
N ARG A 401 15.53 16.11 25.13
CA ARG A 401 16.25 16.50 23.91
C ARG A 401 16.93 17.88 24.06
N GLU A 402 16.23 18.85 24.63
CA GLU A 402 16.81 20.20 24.88
C GLU A 402 18.01 20.15 25.84
N LEU A 403 17.95 19.31 26.87
CA LEU A 403 19.07 19.10 27.79
C LEU A 403 20.29 18.46 27.10
N VAL A 404 20.05 17.48 26.23
CA VAL A 404 21.11 16.89 25.40
C VAL A 404 21.68 17.91 24.42
N ARG A 405 20.82 18.69 23.75
CA ARG A 405 21.23 19.74 22.81
C ARG A 405 22.01 20.89 23.48
N LYS A 406 21.63 21.28 24.71
CA LYS A 406 22.39 22.27 25.50
C LYS A 406 23.76 21.75 25.94
N LYS A 407 23.88 20.42 26.20
CA LYS A 407 25.18 19.78 26.48
C LYS A 407 26.04 19.62 25.23
N SER A 408 25.44 19.43 24.05
CA SER A 408 26.15 19.36 22.76
C SER A 408 26.29 20.72 22.04
N GLY A 409 25.71 21.79 22.54
CA GLY A 409 25.75 23.12 21.96
C GLY A 409 27.13 23.82 22.01
N LEU A 410 28.14 23.16 22.60
CA LEU A 410 29.57 23.55 22.52
C LEU A 410 30.32 22.83 21.37
N GLU A 411 29.69 21.83 20.72
CA GLU A 411 30.26 21.12 19.56
C GLU A 411 29.22 21.19 18.44
N GLY A 412 29.50 21.99 17.40
CA GLY A 412 28.58 22.19 16.25
C GLY A 412 28.05 20.85 15.70
N GLY A 413 26.80 20.85 15.28
CA GLY A 413 25.93 19.76 14.77
C GLY A 413 26.61 18.49 14.29
N LEU A 414 27.21 17.75 15.20
CA LEU A 414 27.99 16.54 14.89
C LEU A 414 27.03 15.40 14.52
N LEU A 415 27.25 14.88 13.32
CA LEU A 415 26.68 13.63 12.86
C LEU A 415 27.03 12.49 13.84
N PRO A 416 26.20 11.44 13.93
CA PRO A 416 26.50 10.32 14.83
C PRO A 416 27.92 9.79 14.59
N GLY A 417 28.72 9.64 15.63
CA GLY A 417 30.11 9.18 15.51
C GLY A 417 30.30 7.82 14.86
N LYS A 418 29.21 7.02 14.80
CA LYS A 418 29.16 5.75 14.09
C LYS A 418 28.96 5.89 12.58
N LEU A 419 28.42 7.02 12.11
CA LEU A 419 28.12 7.25 10.70
C LEU A 419 29.42 7.49 9.94
N ALA A 420 29.70 6.63 8.97
CA ALA A 420 30.71 6.89 7.96
C ALA A 420 30.02 7.59 6.77
N ASP A 421 30.02 8.92 6.78
CA ASP A 421 29.32 9.73 5.76
C ASP A 421 30.04 9.70 4.40
N CYS A 422 29.35 10.18 3.35
CA CYS A 422 29.88 10.34 2.00
C CYS A 422 30.24 11.81 1.70
N SER A 423 30.98 12.02 0.60
CA SER A 423 31.49 13.35 0.25
C SER A 423 30.51 14.21 -0.53
N VAL A 424 29.62 13.60 -1.31
CA VAL A 424 28.59 14.29 -2.10
C VAL A 424 27.48 14.74 -1.17
N SER A 425 27.03 15.99 -1.33
CA SER A 425 25.96 16.59 -0.52
C SER A 425 24.58 16.59 -1.19
N ASP A 426 24.49 16.26 -2.47
CA ASP A 426 23.20 16.15 -3.16
C ASP A 426 22.47 14.87 -2.74
N PRO A 427 21.33 14.95 -2.03
CA PRO A 427 20.59 13.79 -1.54
C PRO A 427 20.15 12.83 -2.64
N LYS A 428 19.92 13.33 -3.86
CA LYS A 428 19.50 12.52 -5.01
C LYS A 428 20.57 11.54 -5.49
N LEU A 429 21.82 11.88 -5.25
CA LEU A 429 22.99 11.10 -5.66
C LEU A 429 23.55 10.23 -4.54
N THR A 430 23.08 10.38 -3.30
CA THR A 430 23.65 9.74 -2.12
C THR A 430 22.79 8.60 -1.60
N GLU A 431 23.46 7.64 -0.95
CA GLU A 431 22.89 6.41 -0.42
C GLU A 431 23.33 6.18 1.03
N LEU A 432 22.40 5.83 1.91
CA LEU A 432 22.68 5.43 3.29
C LEU A 432 22.43 3.93 3.45
N TYR A 433 23.44 3.18 3.84
CA TYR A 433 23.29 1.78 4.24
C TYR A 433 23.11 1.68 5.75
N LEU A 434 22.01 1.10 6.18
CA LEU A 434 21.77 0.65 7.56
C LEU A 434 22.25 -0.79 7.66
N VAL A 435 23.38 -1.02 8.30
CA VAL A 435 24.08 -2.31 8.28
C VAL A 435 23.98 -2.98 9.64
N GLU A 436 23.60 -4.25 9.67
CA GLU A 436 23.56 -5.04 10.89
C GLU A 436 24.97 -5.36 11.41
N GLY A 437 25.24 -4.93 12.64
CA GLY A 437 26.46 -5.25 13.36
C GLY A 437 27.71 -4.45 12.95
N ASP A 438 28.66 -4.39 13.87
CA ASP A 438 29.91 -3.66 13.67
C ASP A 438 30.85 -4.40 12.69
N SER A 439 30.79 -5.75 12.60
CA SER A 439 31.63 -6.56 11.70
C SER A 439 31.27 -6.30 10.22
N ALA A 440 30.01 -6.50 9.86
CA ALA A 440 29.53 -6.22 8.50
C ALA A 440 29.63 -4.71 8.18
N GLY A 441 29.37 -3.83 9.16
CA GLY A 441 29.62 -2.40 9.06
C GLY A 441 31.07 -2.04 8.74
N GLY A 442 32.04 -2.78 9.30
CA GLY A 442 33.45 -2.65 8.99
C GLY A 442 33.80 -3.01 7.55
N SER A 443 33.33 -4.18 7.09
CA SER A 443 33.49 -4.61 5.68
C SER A 443 32.83 -3.64 4.71
N ALA A 444 31.60 -3.17 5.02
CA ALA A 444 30.87 -2.20 4.20
C ALA A 444 31.60 -0.84 4.12
N LYS A 445 32.16 -0.34 5.23
CA LYS A 445 32.97 0.88 5.26
C LYS A 445 34.22 0.79 4.38
N GLN A 446 34.84 -0.38 4.27
CA GLN A 446 36.01 -0.60 3.42
C GLN A 446 35.60 -0.77 1.95
N GLY A 447 34.51 -1.51 1.67
CA GLY A 447 34.06 -1.82 0.31
C GLY A 447 33.26 -0.70 -0.38
N ARG A 448 32.74 0.31 0.35
CA ARG A 448 31.89 1.35 -0.20
C ARG A 448 32.58 2.31 -1.17
N ASP A 449 31.82 2.94 -2.03
CA ASP A 449 32.26 4.18 -2.69
C ASP A 449 32.04 5.36 -1.73
N ARG A 450 33.16 5.93 -1.26
CA ARG A 450 33.13 7.03 -0.28
C ARG A 450 32.55 8.33 -0.84
N SER A 451 32.43 8.45 -2.14
CA SER A 451 31.87 9.66 -2.77
C SER A 451 30.38 9.80 -2.48
N PHE A 452 29.60 8.73 -2.60
CA PHE A 452 28.13 8.80 -2.51
C PHE A 452 27.49 7.77 -1.57
N GLN A 453 28.24 6.82 -1.00
CA GLN A 453 27.71 5.81 -0.09
C GLN A 453 28.09 6.09 1.35
N ALA A 454 27.09 6.29 2.21
CA ALA A 454 27.24 6.40 3.66
C ALA A 454 26.91 5.08 4.34
N ILE A 455 27.59 4.74 5.44
CA ILE A 455 27.38 3.51 6.22
C ILE A 455 27.06 3.86 7.67
N LEU A 456 25.94 3.33 8.16
CA LEU A 456 25.54 3.39 9.56
C LEU A 456 25.41 1.97 10.11
N PRO A 457 26.38 1.46 10.89
CA PRO A 457 26.24 0.19 11.56
C PRO A 457 25.26 0.30 12.74
N LEU A 458 24.38 -0.69 12.87
CA LEU A 458 23.38 -0.80 13.93
C LEU A 458 23.84 -1.86 14.94
N ARG A 459 23.77 -1.56 16.23
CA ARG A 459 24.15 -2.49 17.30
C ARG A 459 22.94 -3.29 17.78
N GLY A 460 22.75 -4.46 17.17
CA GLY A 460 21.69 -5.40 17.56
C GLY A 460 20.27 -4.94 17.19
N LYS A 461 19.30 -5.52 17.86
CA LYS A 461 17.87 -5.28 17.59
C LYS A 461 17.45 -3.89 18.09
N ILE A 462 16.88 -3.07 17.22
CA ILE A 462 16.30 -1.80 17.60
C ILE A 462 15.01 -2.00 18.43
N LEU A 463 14.58 -0.95 19.12
CA LEU A 463 13.31 -0.97 19.87
C LEU A 463 12.13 -1.25 18.93
N ASN A 464 11.24 -2.16 19.35
CA ASN A 464 9.97 -2.36 18.65
C ASN A 464 9.04 -1.16 18.90
N VAL A 465 8.92 -0.31 17.89
CA VAL A 465 8.13 0.93 17.97
C VAL A 465 6.63 0.67 17.99
N GLN A 466 6.16 -0.52 17.59
CA GLN A 466 4.74 -0.88 17.67
C GLN A 466 4.27 -0.94 19.12
N LYS A 467 5.16 -1.35 20.04
CA LYS A 467 4.91 -1.51 21.48
C LYS A 467 5.39 -0.34 22.34
N ALA A 468 5.90 0.71 21.73
CA ALA A 468 6.56 1.77 22.48
C ALA A 468 5.90 3.13 22.24
N ARG A 469 5.87 3.92 23.31
CA ARG A 469 5.48 5.34 23.23
C ARG A 469 6.61 6.16 22.61
N ILE A 470 6.25 7.30 22.06
CA ILE A 470 7.19 8.20 21.35
C ILE A 470 8.37 8.65 22.24
N ASP A 471 8.16 8.86 23.53
CA ASP A 471 9.22 9.22 24.48
C ASP A 471 10.29 8.12 24.62
N LYS A 472 9.88 6.86 24.67
CA LYS A 472 10.79 5.70 24.68
C LYS A 472 11.47 5.52 23.33
N ILE A 473 10.74 5.71 22.22
CA ILE A 473 11.29 5.65 20.88
C ILE A 473 12.44 6.65 20.74
N LEU A 474 12.21 7.92 21.13
CA LEU A 474 13.18 9.00 21.05
C LEU A 474 14.29 8.92 22.10
N SER A 475 14.12 8.16 23.18
CA SER A 475 15.17 7.89 24.17
C SER A 475 16.12 6.76 23.72
N ASN A 476 15.71 5.92 22.77
CA ASN A 476 16.53 4.83 22.24
C ASN A 476 17.69 5.40 21.39
N GLU A 477 18.93 5.02 21.72
CA GLU A 477 20.13 5.56 21.09
C GLU A 477 20.24 5.19 19.59
N GLU A 478 19.93 3.95 19.23
CA GLU A 478 20.01 3.49 17.82
C GLU A 478 18.97 4.21 16.96
N ILE A 479 17.73 4.36 17.45
CA ILE A 479 16.68 5.10 16.72
C ILE A 479 17.05 6.56 16.56
N ARG A 480 17.55 7.23 17.61
CA ARG A 480 18.03 8.63 17.51
C ARG A 480 19.16 8.77 16.49
N THR A 481 20.04 7.79 16.47
CA THR A 481 21.17 7.76 15.52
C THR A 481 20.67 7.67 14.08
N ILE A 482 19.66 6.82 13.81
CA ILE A 482 19.01 6.70 12.49
C ILE A 482 18.33 8.02 12.11
N ILE A 483 17.51 8.61 13.00
CA ILE A 483 16.81 9.88 12.75
C ILE A 483 17.80 11.00 12.43
N THR A 484 18.88 11.11 13.21
CA THR A 484 19.91 12.14 13.02
C THR A 484 20.68 11.92 11.71
N ALA A 485 20.98 10.69 11.35
CA ALA A 485 21.67 10.38 10.10
C ALA A 485 20.83 10.72 8.87
N ILE A 486 19.53 10.44 8.90
CA ILE A 486 18.59 10.72 7.79
C ILE A 486 18.31 12.21 7.67
N GLY A 487 18.12 12.91 8.80
CA GLY A 487 17.96 14.38 8.85
C GLY A 487 16.53 14.90 8.80
N THR A 488 15.53 14.09 8.46
CA THR A 488 14.13 14.52 8.23
C THR A 488 13.35 14.86 9.50
N GLY A 489 13.83 14.51 10.69
CA GLY A 489 13.01 14.52 11.89
C GLY A 489 11.97 13.37 11.89
N VAL A 490 11.02 13.40 12.84
CA VAL A 490 9.92 12.41 13.00
C VAL A 490 8.66 13.09 13.49
N GLY A 491 7.49 12.52 13.23
CA GLY A 491 6.19 13.05 13.65
C GLY A 491 5.92 14.44 13.06
N GLU A 492 5.54 15.40 13.91
CA GLU A 492 5.24 16.79 13.50
C GLU A 492 6.47 17.56 12.97
N ASP A 493 7.68 17.16 13.38
CA ASP A 493 8.94 17.77 12.94
C ASP A 493 9.46 17.17 11.62
N PHE A 494 8.75 16.19 11.03
CA PHE A 494 9.18 15.52 9.81
C PHE A 494 9.13 16.46 8.59
N LYS A 495 10.26 16.58 7.89
CA LYS A 495 10.38 17.31 6.62
C LYS A 495 11.11 16.47 5.60
N LEU A 496 10.40 16.06 4.54
CA LEU A 496 10.97 15.23 3.49
C LEU A 496 12.15 15.92 2.77
N ASP A 497 12.05 17.22 2.57
CA ASP A 497 13.09 18.02 1.89
C ASP A 497 14.42 18.08 2.66
N ASP A 498 14.39 17.82 3.98
CA ASP A 498 15.59 17.75 4.81
C ASP A 498 16.29 16.38 4.75
N ALA A 499 15.77 15.44 3.93
CA ALA A 499 16.35 14.10 3.77
C ALA A 499 17.76 14.20 3.16
N ARG A 500 18.76 13.67 3.86
CA ARG A 500 20.17 13.70 3.43
C ARG A 500 20.48 12.63 2.38
N TYR A 501 19.63 11.64 2.23
CA TYR A 501 19.79 10.50 1.30
C TYR A 501 18.47 10.14 0.67
N HIS A 502 18.41 10.06 -0.67
CA HIS A 502 17.22 9.59 -1.39
C HIS A 502 17.21 8.07 -1.62
N LYS A 503 18.25 7.37 -1.13
CA LYS A 503 18.25 5.90 -1.02
C LYS A 503 18.71 5.50 0.36
N ILE A 504 17.83 4.91 1.12
CA ILE A 504 18.11 4.33 2.44
C ILE A 504 17.98 2.82 2.29
N ILE A 505 19.08 2.11 2.43
CA ILE A 505 19.21 0.70 2.08
C ILE A 505 19.39 -0.10 3.37
N ILE A 506 18.43 -0.95 3.67
CA ILE A 506 18.50 -1.89 4.79
C ILE A 506 19.34 -3.10 4.34
N MET A 507 20.43 -3.37 5.05
CA MET A 507 21.36 -4.45 4.75
C MET A 507 21.58 -5.29 6.02
N THR A 508 20.86 -6.40 6.12
CA THR A 508 20.85 -7.34 7.27
C THR A 508 21.33 -8.71 6.84
N ASP A 509 21.75 -9.50 7.81
CA ASP A 509 22.13 -10.89 7.62
C ASP A 509 20.99 -11.74 7.05
N ALA A 510 21.31 -12.85 6.40
CA ALA A 510 20.34 -13.75 5.79
C ALA A 510 19.72 -14.76 6.79
N ASP A 511 19.95 -14.57 8.08
CA ASP A 511 19.47 -15.42 9.15
C ASP A 511 18.15 -14.90 9.78
N VAL A 512 17.66 -15.58 10.82
CA VAL A 512 16.42 -15.24 11.52
C VAL A 512 16.51 -13.93 12.29
N ASP A 513 17.69 -13.58 12.80
CA ASP A 513 17.93 -12.34 13.53
C ASP A 513 17.96 -11.15 12.58
N GLY A 514 18.64 -11.28 11.43
CA GLY A 514 18.62 -10.27 10.37
C GLY A 514 17.22 -10.04 9.78
N ALA A 515 16.44 -11.10 9.59
CA ALA A 515 15.02 -10.97 9.20
C ALA A 515 14.22 -10.19 10.24
N HIS A 516 14.45 -10.42 11.54
CA HIS A 516 13.80 -9.70 12.62
C HIS A 516 14.22 -8.22 12.66
N ILE A 517 15.51 -7.91 12.54
CA ILE A 517 16.01 -6.52 12.48
C ILE A 517 15.42 -5.78 11.30
N ARG A 518 15.37 -6.41 10.13
CA ARG A 518 14.71 -5.85 8.95
C ARG A 518 13.23 -5.52 9.21
N THR A 519 12.49 -6.43 9.85
CA THR A 519 11.08 -6.20 10.21
C THR A 519 10.94 -5.05 11.19
N LEU A 520 11.80 -4.94 12.21
CA LEU A 520 11.81 -3.81 13.15
C LEU A 520 12.08 -2.48 12.46
N LEU A 521 13.03 -2.42 11.52
CA LEU A 521 13.35 -1.23 10.73
C LEU A 521 12.18 -0.84 9.83
N LEU A 522 11.55 -1.81 9.15
CA LEU A 522 10.36 -1.56 8.33
C LEU A 522 9.19 -1.03 9.17
N THR A 523 8.99 -1.59 10.38
CA THR A 523 7.98 -1.11 11.34
C THR A 523 8.28 0.33 11.75
N PHE A 524 9.53 0.67 12.01
CA PHE A 524 9.96 2.01 12.35
C PHE A 524 9.70 3.00 11.21
N PHE A 525 10.11 2.69 9.98
CA PHE A 525 9.85 3.55 8.82
C PHE A 525 8.36 3.69 8.53
N TYR A 526 7.60 2.60 8.63
CA TYR A 526 6.15 2.63 8.41
C TYR A 526 5.43 3.54 9.42
N LYS A 527 5.78 3.45 10.69
CA LYS A 527 5.10 4.17 11.77
C LYS A 527 5.55 5.63 11.90
N GLU A 528 6.86 5.87 11.86
CA GLU A 528 7.44 7.15 12.24
C GLU A 528 7.92 7.99 11.05
N MET A 529 8.15 7.37 9.89
CA MET A 529 8.73 8.01 8.70
C MET A 529 8.05 7.54 7.40
N LYS A 530 6.73 7.34 7.42
CA LYS A 530 5.95 6.82 6.29
C LYS A 530 6.22 7.54 4.97
N PHE A 531 6.39 8.86 5.00
CA PHE A 531 6.66 9.66 3.80
C PHE A 531 7.96 9.28 3.07
N LEU A 532 8.94 8.65 3.74
CA LEU A 532 10.12 8.10 3.06
C LEU A 532 9.78 6.86 2.22
N ILE A 533 8.80 6.05 2.66
CA ILE A 533 8.31 4.90 1.88
C ILE A 533 7.50 5.41 0.68
N ASP A 534 6.60 6.37 0.91
CA ASP A 534 5.75 6.96 -0.13
C ASP A 534 6.60 7.67 -1.21
N ALA A 535 7.67 8.36 -0.82
CA ALA A 535 8.66 8.94 -1.73
C ALA A 535 9.54 7.89 -2.44
N GLY A 536 9.48 6.63 -1.99
CA GLY A 536 10.26 5.54 -2.58
C GLY A 536 11.75 5.59 -2.27
N TYR A 537 12.11 6.07 -1.07
CA TYR A 537 13.51 6.18 -0.63
C TYR A 537 14.00 4.95 0.14
N ILE A 538 13.14 4.02 0.51
CA ILE A 538 13.49 2.83 1.30
C ILE A 538 13.73 1.62 0.40
N TYR A 539 14.86 0.94 0.61
CA TYR A 539 15.27 -0.24 -0.14
C TYR A 539 15.79 -1.33 0.79
N ILE A 540 15.73 -2.57 0.32
CA ILE A 540 16.32 -3.74 0.99
C ILE A 540 17.39 -4.31 0.06
N ALA A 541 18.62 -4.42 0.55
CA ALA A 541 19.71 -5.08 -0.17
C ALA A 541 19.45 -6.60 -0.26
N GLN A 542 19.80 -7.18 -1.38
CA GLN A 542 19.72 -8.61 -1.64
C GLN A 542 21.13 -9.18 -1.80
N PRO A 543 21.82 -9.57 -0.71
CA PRO A 543 23.10 -10.23 -0.80
C PRO A 543 22.94 -11.66 -1.34
N PRO A 544 23.96 -12.23 -2.01
CA PRO A 544 23.93 -13.62 -2.44
C PRO A 544 23.98 -14.57 -1.24
N LEU A 545 23.32 -15.71 -1.35
CA LEU A 545 23.31 -16.76 -0.33
C LEU A 545 24.45 -17.76 -0.49
N TYR A 546 24.98 -17.92 -1.71
CA TYR A 546 26.01 -18.89 -2.01
C TYR A 546 27.12 -18.28 -2.86
N ARG A 547 28.35 -18.78 -2.60
CA ARG A 547 29.50 -18.60 -3.45
C ARG A 547 29.91 -19.97 -3.99
N VAL A 548 30.07 -20.08 -5.31
CA VAL A 548 30.53 -21.29 -6.00
C VAL A 548 31.79 -20.95 -6.76
N ALA A 549 32.91 -21.58 -6.41
CA ALA A 549 34.20 -21.27 -7.01
C ALA A 549 34.96 -22.54 -7.43
N LYS A 550 35.66 -22.46 -8.58
CA LYS A 550 36.58 -23.49 -9.06
C LYS A 550 37.77 -22.83 -9.74
N GLY A 551 38.93 -22.96 -9.10
CA GLY A 551 40.15 -22.31 -9.55
C GLY A 551 40.04 -20.79 -9.52
N LYS A 552 40.08 -20.14 -10.70
CA LYS A 552 39.94 -18.68 -10.83
C LYS A 552 38.52 -18.22 -11.13
N GLU A 553 37.60 -19.13 -11.41
CA GLU A 553 36.19 -18.79 -11.69
C GLU A 553 35.38 -18.76 -10.40
N GLU A 554 34.62 -17.69 -10.22
CA GLU A 554 33.79 -17.45 -9.04
C GLU A 554 32.43 -16.94 -9.45
N PHE A 555 31.35 -17.54 -8.91
CA PHE A 555 29.97 -17.18 -9.15
C PHE A 555 29.24 -16.99 -7.81
N TYR A 556 28.29 -16.07 -7.79
CA TYR A 556 27.43 -15.81 -6.66
C TYR A 556 25.98 -16.19 -7.01
N ALA A 557 25.32 -16.93 -6.13
CA ALA A 557 23.96 -17.40 -6.33
C ALA A 557 23.03 -16.90 -5.21
N TYR A 558 21.83 -16.51 -5.59
CA TYR A 558 20.83 -15.94 -4.69
C TYR A 558 19.84 -17.02 -4.18
N ASP A 559 19.78 -18.16 -4.84
CA ASP A 559 18.99 -19.32 -4.42
C ASP A 559 19.69 -20.66 -4.72
N GLN A 560 19.07 -21.76 -4.28
CA GLN A 560 19.62 -23.10 -4.50
C GLN A 560 19.64 -23.49 -5.99
N LYS A 561 18.66 -23.02 -6.76
CA LYS A 561 18.54 -23.35 -8.18
C LYS A 561 19.68 -22.73 -8.99
N GLU A 562 20.00 -21.47 -8.71
CA GLU A 562 21.15 -20.79 -9.31
C GLU A 562 22.47 -21.43 -8.89
N ARG A 563 22.61 -21.78 -7.59
CA ARG A 563 23.77 -22.51 -7.07
C ARG A 563 24.01 -23.80 -7.86
N ASP A 564 22.95 -24.61 -8.02
CA ASP A 564 23.04 -25.90 -8.70
C ASP A 564 23.34 -25.73 -10.19
N ALA A 565 22.84 -24.67 -10.82
CA ALA A 565 23.17 -24.32 -12.20
C ALA A 565 24.66 -23.97 -12.37
N TYR A 566 25.21 -23.15 -11.42
CA TYR A 566 26.63 -22.81 -11.45
C TYR A 566 27.54 -24.02 -11.14
N VAL A 567 27.14 -24.90 -10.22
CA VAL A 567 27.86 -26.15 -9.96
C VAL A 567 27.90 -27.02 -11.23
N LYS A 568 26.77 -27.22 -11.91
CA LYS A 568 26.70 -27.94 -13.19
C LYS A 568 27.61 -27.32 -14.26
N ARG A 569 27.60 -25.99 -14.37
CA ARG A 569 28.46 -25.27 -15.32
C ARG A 569 29.95 -25.50 -15.06
N LEU A 570 30.38 -25.45 -13.80
CA LEU A 570 31.77 -25.64 -13.41
C LEU A 570 32.25 -27.11 -13.45
N THR A 571 31.29 -28.06 -13.35
CA THR A 571 31.56 -29.51 -13.41
C THR A 571 31.38 -30.12 -14.79
N ASN A 572 31.10 -29.33 -15.85
CA ASN A 572 30.84 -29.78 -17.21
C ASN A 572 29.71 -30.83 -17.34
N GLY A 573 28.74 -30.84 -16.42
CA GLY A 573 27.57 -31.72 -16.47
C GLY A 573 27.81 -33.16 -15.97
N GLU A 574 28.97 -33.50 -15.44
CA GLU A 574 29.24 -34.81 -14.84
C GLU A 574 28.46 -34.96 -13.52
N ALA A 575 27.32 -35.64 -13.59
CA ALA A 575 26.57 -36.08 -12.44
C ALA A 575 27.29 -37.31 -11.82
N GLY A 576 27.90 -37.12 -10.64
CA GLY A 576 28.41 -38.23 -9.84
C GLY A 576 29.92 -38.29 -9.56
N ALA A 577 30.73 -37.42 -10.17
CA ALA A 577 32.10 -37.22 -9.70
C ALA A 577 32.07 -36.47 -8.36
N SER A 578 32.76 -36.98 -7.33
CA SER A 578 33.06 -36.22 -6.12
C SER A 578 33.37 -34.78 -6.53
N HIS A 579 32.79 -33.75 -5.88
CA HIS A 579 32.83 -32.31 -6.24
C HIS A 579 34.28 -31.78 -6.36
N GLY A 580 35.10 -32.44 -7.20
CA GLY A 580 36.51 -32.22 -7.32
C GLY A 580 36.85 -30.74 -7.42
N ASN A 581 37.47 -30.20 -6.40
CA ASN A 581 37.97 -28.81 -6.27
C ASN A 581 36.94 -27.69 -6.49
N THR A 582 35.59 -27.95 -6.48
CA THR A 582 34.59 -26.91 -6.50
C THR A 582 34.24 -26.53 -5.06
N LEU A 583 34.55 -25.30 -4.67
CA LEU A 583 34.22 -24.75 -3.36
C LEU A 583 32.80 -24.22 -3.40
N ILE A 584 31.90 -24.74 -2.57
CA ILE A 584 30.57 -24.21 -2.35
C ILE A 584 30.56 -23.65 -0.93
N GLN A 585 30.40 -22.35 -0.79
CA GLN A 585 30.26 -21.66 0.49
C GLN A 585 28.86 -21.09 0.60
N ARG A 586 28.13 -21.39 1.68
CA ARG A 586 26.89 -20.73 2.04
C ARG A 586 27.23 -19.59 3.01
N TYR A 587 26.79 -18.38 2.69
CA TYR A 587 26.89 -17.24 3.60
C TYR A 587 25.72 -17.27 4.58
N LYS A 588 26.05 -17.25 5.87
CA LYS A 588 25.05 -17.10 6.96
C LYS A 588 24.85 -15.64 7.33
N GLY A 589 25.88 -14.82 7.19
CA GLY A 589 25.85 -13.40 7.49
C GLY A 589 26.79 -12.58 6.62
N LEU A 590 26.54 -11.28 6.55
CA LEU A 590 27.34 -10.30 5.81
C LEU A 590 28.76 -10.18 6.35
N GLY A 591 28.97 -10.49 7.63
CA GLY A 591 30.28 -10.50 8.26
C GLY A 591 31.22 -11.58 7.74
N GLU A 592 30.71 -12.59 7.02
CA GLU A 592 31.53 -13.63 6.36
C GLU A 592 32.07 -13.17 4.99
N MET A 593 31.55 -12.04 4.46
CA MET A 593 32.04 -11.47 3.22
C MET A 593 33.19 -10.49 3.47
N ASN A 594 34.25 -10.62 2.69
CA ASN A 594 35.29 -9.60 2.69
C ASN A 594 34.80 -8.31 1.97
N PRO A 595 35.48 -7.16 2.13
CA PRO A 595 35.05 -5.89 1.56
C PRO A 595 34.83 -5.92 0.04
N ASP A 596 35.65 -6.62 -0.72
CA ASP A 596 35.57 -6.71 -2.17
C ASP A 596 34.36 -7.57 -2.59
N GLN A 597 34.08 -8.66 -1.89
CA GLN A 597 32.92 -9.50 -2.13
C GLN A 597 31.62 -8.69 -1.87
N LEU A 598 31.56 -8.03 -0.71
CA LEU A 598 30.39 -7.21 -0.35
C LEU A 598 30.17 -6.06 -1.35
N ARG A 599 31.26 -5.40 -1.77
CA ARG A 599 31.22 -4.38 -2.81
C ARG A 599 30.63 -4.93 -4.11
N ASN A 600 31.24 -5.99 -4.64
CA ASN A 600 30.95 -6.50 -5.98
C ASN A 600 29.58 -7.17 -6.10
N THR A 601 28.98 -7.63 -5.00
CA THR A 601 27.68 -8.33 -5.01
C THR A 601 26.51 -7.48 -4.53
N THR A 602 26.76 -6.57 -3.54
CA THR A 602 25.67 -5.95 -2.76
C THR A 602 25.72 -4.42 -2.78
N MET A 603 26.89 -3.80 -3.03
CA MET A 603 27.04 -2.35 -2.93
C MET A 603 27.26 -1.65 -4.28
N ASP A 604 27.88 -2.30 -5.26
CA ASP A 604 28.14 -1.73 -6.59
C ASP A 604 26.80 -1.50 -7.34
N PRO A 605 26.42 -0.26 -7.67
CA PRO A 605 25.19 0.05 -8.38
C PRO A 605 24.99 -0.71 -9.70
N ALA A 606 26.08 -1.10 -10.37
CA ALA A 606 26.03 -1.82 -11.64
C ALA A 606 25.72 -3.32 -11.48
N ARG A 607 25.90 -3.89 -10.28
CA ARG A 607 25.83 -5.34 -10.04
C ARG A 607 24.84 -5.77 -8.98
N ARG A 608 24.58 -4.90 -8.01
CA ARG A 608 23.70 -5.18 -6.88
C ARG A 608 22.24 -5.32 -7.27
N THR A 609 21.51 -6.11 -6.50
CA THR A 609 20.06 -6.18 -6.54
C THR A 609 19.47 -5.50 -5.32
N LEU A 610 18.55 -4.54 -5.52
CA LEU A 610 17.81 -3.86 -4.47
C LEU A 610 16.32 -4.11 -4.64
N LEU A 611 15.65 -4.47 -3.57
CA LEU A 611 14.19 -4.50 -3.51
C LEU A 611 13.70 -3.15 -2.99
N LYS A 612 12.94 -2.42 -3.82
CA LYS A 612 12.30 -1.18 -3.40
C LYS A 612 11.12 -1.49 -2.49
N VAL A 613 11.04 -0.84 -1.34
CA VAL A 613 9.90 -0.96 -0.43
C VAL A 613 8.79 -0.05 -0.95
N THR A 614 7.64 -0.63 -1.23
CA THR A 614 6.42 0.07 -1.62
C THR A 614 5.29 -0.30 -0.67
N MET A 615 4.36 0.61 -0.48
CA MET A 615 3.15 0.37 0.29
C MET A 615 1.99 0.25 -0.71
N GLU A 616 1.52 -0.98 -0.92
CA GLU A 616 0.45 -1.26 -1.87
C GLU A 616 -0.93 -1.04 -1.24
N ASP A 617 -1.09 -1.44 0.01
CA ASP A 617 -2.29 -1.26 0.82
C ASP A 617 -1.91 -0.87 2.25
N ALA A 618 -2.28 0.35 2.65
CA ALA A 618 -1.97 0.87 3.99
C ALA A 618 -2.75 0.14 5.10
N PHE A 619 -3.94 -0.37 4.78
CA PHE A 619 -4.76 -1.13 5.71
C PHE A 619 -4.15 -2.51 5.98
N GLU A 620 -3.82 -3.25 4.91
CA GLU A 620 -3.18 -4.56 5.02
C GLU A 620 -1.82 -4.46 5.72
N ALA A 621 -1.03 -3.44 5.37
CA ALA A 621 0.24 -3.16 6.03
C ALA A 621 0.05 -2.89 7.54
N SER A 622 -0.94 -2.09 7.92
CA SER A 622 -1.24 -1.80 9.32
C SER A 622 -1.61 -3.07 10.10
N GLN A 623 -2.49 -3.90 9.54
CA GLN A 623 -2.88 -5.16 10.15
C GLN A 623 -1.70 -6.15 10.28
N LEU A 624 -0.86 -6.22 9.25
CA LEU A 624 0.30 -7.09 9.24
C LEU A 624 1.32 -6.68 10.31
N PHE A 625 1.62 -5.37 10.41
CA PHE A 625 2.51 -4.88 11.47
C PHE A 625 1.93 -5.08 12.86
N GLU A 626 0.62 -4.89 13.06
CA GLU A 626 -0.03 -5.17 14.34
C GLU A 626 0.03 -6.67 14.67
N THR A 627 -0.25 -7.54 13.72
CA THR A 627 -0.18 -9.00 13.90
C THR A 627 1.23 -9.46 14.23
N LEU A 628 2.23 -9.01 13.47
CA LEU A 628 3.61 -9.48 13.61
C LEU A 628 4.37 -8.84 14.78
N MET A 629 4.13 -7.55 15.02
CA MET A 629 4.93 -6.72 15.92
C MET A 629 4.14 -6.18 17.12
N GLY A 630 2.81 -6.31 17.14
CA GLY A 630 1.92 -5.92 18.23
C GLY A 630 2.07 -6.78 19.50
N ASP A 631 1.28 -6.48 20.54
CA ASP A 631 1.36 -7.15 21.84
C ASP A 631 0.73 -8.53 21.84
N GLU A 632 -0.29 -8.77 21.01
CA GLU A 632 -1.04 -10.01 20.95
C GLU A 632 -0.20 -11.16 20.36
N VAL A 633 -0.12 -12.26 21.11
CA VAL A 633 0.67 -13.44 20.70
C VAL A 633 -0.14 -14.35 19.79
N GLU A 634 -1.43 -14.54 20.09
CA GLU A 634 -2.28 -15.53 19.39
C GLU A 634 -2.50 -15.21 17.90
N PRO A 635 -2.79 -13.95 17.48
CA PRO A 635 -2.86 -13.61 16.07
C PRO A 635 -1.54 -13.88 15.31
N ARG A 636 -0.41 -13.60 15.95
CA ARG A 636 0.94 -13.87 15.40
C ARG A 636 1.19 -15.36 15.24
N ARG A 637 0.85 -16.16 16.26
CA ARG A 637 0.98 -17.62 16.22
C ARG A 637 0.17 -18.21 15.08
N LYS A 638 -1.09 -17.81 14.97
CA LYS A 638 -2.00 -18.26 13.91
C LYS A 638 -1.46 -17.88 12.53
N PHE A 639 -0.97 -16.65 12.35
CA PHE A 639 -0.34 -16.19 11.11
C PHE A 639 0.86 -17.08 10.75
N ILE A 640 1.73 -17.39 11.70
CA ILE A 640 2.91 -18.25 11.49
C ILE A 640 2.46 -19.67 11.08
N GLU A 641 1.48 -20.26 11.79
CA GLU A 641 0.97 -21.61 11.48
C GLU A 641 0.34 -21.68 10.08
N GLU A 642 -0.46 -20.68 9.69
CA GLU A 642 -1.10 -20.61 8.38
C GLU A 642 -0.10 -20.42 7.22
N ASN A 643 0.99 -19.69 7.47
CA ASN A 643 1.99 -19.33 6.45
C ASN A 643 3.24 -20.21 6.47
N ALA A 644 3.40 -21.12 7.43
CA ALA A 644 4.57 -21.99 7.57
C ALA A 644 4.91 -22.78 6.29
N LYS A 645 3.91 -23.18 5.51
CA LYS A 645 4.06 -23.89 4.24
C LYS A 645 4.71 -23.07 3.11
N PHE A 646 4.75 -21.74 3.24
CA PHE A 646 5.33 -20.84 2.25
C PHE A 646 6.78 -20.45 2.59
N VAL A 647 7.28 -20.85 3.76
CA VAL A 647 8.66 -20.57 4.16
C VAL A 647 9.62 -21.33 3.25
N ARG A 648 10.48 -20.61 2.55
CA ARG A 648 11.43 -21.18 1.59
C ARG A 648 12.82 -21.45 2.19
N ASN A 649 13.18 -20.72 3.24
CA ASN A 649 14.48 -20.81 3.90
C ASN A 649 14.26 -21.06 5.39
N LEU A 650 14.16 -22.34 5.76
CA LEU A 650 14.26 -22.73 7.17
C LEU A 650 15.74 -22.90 7.49
N ASP A 651 16.22 -22.20 8.51
CA ASP A 651 17.53 -22.41 9.10
C ASP A 651 17.39 -23.56 10.10
N ILE A 652 17.52 -24.80 9.59
CA ILE A 652 17.47 -26.05 10.37
C ILE A 652 18.91 -26.55 10.55
#